data_de8d3509626946a385f848f4566d25b7
#
_entry.id   de8d3509626946a385f848f4566d25b7
#
_cell.length_a   1.000
_cell.length_b   1.000
_cell.length_c   1.000
_cell.angle_alpha   90.00
_cell.angle_beta   90.00
_cell.angle_gamma   90.00
#
_symmetry.space_group_name_H-M   'P 1'
#
loop_
_entity.id
_entity.type
_entity.pdbx_description
1 polymer ?
#
loop_
_entity_poly.entity_id
_entity_poly.type
_entity_poly.pdbx_seq_one_letter_code
_entity_poly.pdbx_strand_id
1 'polypeptide(L)'
;MAKLFLLDAYALIFRSYYALLRSPRINSKGLNTSAIMGFCNTLNEVLTKEKPTHIAVAFDHGKTFRHDAYPQYKAQREETPEDIKLSVPIIKQILEALHIPILQVDGFEADDIIGTVATRFGTDGIDTFMLTPDKDYGQLIGPNVFMYRPKHGGGYETLGEKEVESKYGIPTPAQVIDILALMGDTADNFPGCPGVGEKTAAKLINQFGSIDNMLAHTNEIKGKLRNKVEAAVEDIKISKFLATIRTDVPLQLELDEMKVQQPDEEKLRAIFEELEFKTLINKFLNKDKEKSKVVENQLDLFAEFAPDNPSEAKNESFESLKTTQHNYQLVDNEADLYRLCEFFLTKETLSLDTETTSTDAISAELVGLSFSVEEKEAFYIPIPESREEALKRVAIFKPVYENESILKVGQNIKYDYEVLSNYGVELKGAMFDTMIAHYLIQPELRHNMDYMAETLLGYRTIHIEDLLGSKGKKQKNMRDLSPSEIYEYAAEDADITLRLKNVLAPKLKELNVEELFWSIEMPLVRVLADMELTGVRIDTEALKETSKIFTERMRQYEVDIFKEAGEEFNISSPKQVGDILFGKMQIMDKPKKTKTGQYVTSEEVLQSIESKHPIVRNILNYRGMKKLLSTYVEALPKLINPRTGHIHTSFNQALTATGRLSSSDPNLQNIPVRTDDGKEIRKCFIPEEGCMFFSADYSQIELRIMAHLSEDDNMMEAFREGYDIHRATAAKIWHEALDDVTDAQRKKAKQANFGIIYGITTFGLAQRMEIPNNEARALIQDYFRTFPKVQAYMEHAKELARSKGYAETLFHRRRYLPNINSRNGTIRGFDERNAINAPIQGTEADIIKVAMVRIWNRFKEEGIRSKMILQVHDELNFSVYPDEREKVEKIVLEEMQNAYPLNVPLIADAGWGKNWLEAH
;
A
#
# COMPACT_ATOMS: atom_id res chain seq x y z
N MET A 1 5.07 1.71 -44.23
CA MET A 1 3.78 2.42 -44.26
C MET A 1 3.86 3.59 -43.31
N ALA A 2 3.17 4.68 -43.54
CA ALA A 2 3.13 5.79 -42.61
C ALA A 2 2.34 5.37 -41.35
N LYS A 3 2.87 5.68 -40.16
CA LYS A 3 2.28 5.37 -38.86
C LYS A 3 2.16 6.65 -38.07
N LEU A 4 0.94 7.10 -37.79
CA LEU A 4 0.64 8.33 -37.08
C LEU A 4 0.20 8.04 -35.65
N PHE A 5 0.79 8.71 -34.65
CA PHE A 5 0.34 8.71 -33.27
C PHE A 5 -0.22 10.06 -32.87
N LEU A 6 -1.43 10.06 -32.33
CA LEU A 6 -2.11 11.23 -31.79
C LEU A 6 -2.30 11.06 -30.29
N LEU A 7 -1.75 11.94 -29.48
CA LEU A 7 -1.73 11.86 -28.03
C LEU A 7 -2.72 12.85 -27.40
N ASP A 8 -3.57 12.39 -26.51
CA ASP A 8 -4.41 13.21 -25.66
C ASP A 8 -3.58 13.69 -24.46
N ALA A 9 -3.20 14.96 -24.46
CA ALA A 9 -2.28 15.53 -23.47
C ALA A 9 -2.83 15.44 -22.06
N TYR A 10 -4.03 15.98 -21.83
CA TYR A 10 -4.57 16.05 -20.47
C TYR A 10 -4.89 14.68 -19.90
N ALA A 11 -5.42 13.75 -20.70
CA ALA A 11 -5.65 12.38 -20.25
C ALA A 11 -4.36 11.69 -19.77
N LEU A 12 -3.23 11.90 -20.43
CA LEU A 12 -1.92 11.38 -20.05
C LEU A 12 -1.30 12.12 -18.87
N ILE A 13 -1.41 13.44 -18.81
CA ILE A 13 -0.93 14.30 -17.73
C ILE A 13 -1.64 13.96 -16.41
N PHE A 14 -2.98 13.93 -16.41
CA PHE A 14 -3.76 13.56 -15.24
C PHE A 14 -3.46 12.14 -14.78
N ARG A 15 -3.38 11.20 -15.71
CA ARG A 15 -3.02 9.82 -15.38
C ARG A 15 -1.66 9.75 -14.68
N SER A 16 -0.65 10.43 -15.20
CA SER A 16 0.71 10.47 -14.64
C SER A 16 0.74 11.12 -13.25
N TYR A 17 0.03 12.23 -13.09
CA TYR A 17 -0.09 12.94 -11.83
C TYR A 17 -0.73 12.06 -10.74
N TYR A 18 -1.89 11.46 -11.04
CA TYR A 18 -2.60 10.63 -10.05
C TYR A 18 -1.91 9.30 -9.76
N ALA A 19 -1.17 8.74 -10.71
CA ALA A 19 -0.37 7.54 -10.47
C ALA A 19 0.73 7.76 -9.42
N LEU A 20 1.29 8.97 -9.36
CA LEU A 20 2.35 9.35 -8.42
C LEU A 20 1.85 10.24 -7.27
N LEU A 21 0.54 10.38 -7.08
CA LEU A 21 -0.05 11.25 -6.05
C LEU A 21 0.41 10.90 -4.63
N ARG A 22 0.64 9.62 -4.36
CA ARG A 22 1.10 9.15 -3.04
C ARG A 22 2.61 9.24 -2.85
N SER A 23 3.37 9.39 -3.94
CA SER A 23 4.84 9.51 -3.94
C SER A 23 5.26 10.48 -5.05
N PRO A 24 4.94 11.78 -4.90
CA PRO A 24 5.18 12.79 -5.91
C PRO A 24 6.68 13.04 -6.12
N ARG A 25 7.08 13.28 -7.36
CA ARG A 25 8.43 13.66 -7.73
C ARG A 25 8.57 15.18 -7.63
N ILE A 26 9.31 15.64 -6.64
CA ILE A 26 9.53 17.06 -6.39
C ILE A 26 11.00 17.35 -6.60
N ASN A 27 11.33 18.31 -7.47
CA ASN A 27 12.72 18.72 -7.69
C ASN A 27 13.23 19.65 -6.55
N SER A 28 14.52 19.98 -6.54
CA SER A 28 15.14 20.81 -5.51
C SER A 28 14.53 22.22 -5.39
N LYS A 29 13.86 22.69 -6.45
CA LYS A 29 13.14 23.98 -6.48
C LYS A 29 11.70 23.88 -5.94
N GLY A 30 11.26 22.71 -5.47
CA GLY A 30 9.93 22.49 -4.94
C GLY A 30 8.81 22.29 -5.98
N LEU A 31 9.16 22.11 -7.26
CA LEU A 31 8.21 21.84 -8.32
C LEU A 31 7.86 20.34 -8.33
N ASN A 32 6.57 20.02 -8.30
CA ASN A 32 6.11 18.65 -8.52
C ASN A 32 6.22 18.27 -10.00
N THR A 33 7.22 17.47 -10.33
CA THR A 33 7.54 17.05 -11.70
C THR A 33 6.87 15.73 -12.12
N SER A 34 6.02 15.13 -11.27
CA SER A 34 5.40 13.81 -11.50
C SER A 34 4.65 13.73 -12.82
N ALA A 35 3.82 14.74 -13.12
CA ALA A 35 3.05 14.80 -14.35
C ALA A 35 3.95 14.91 -15.58
N ILE A 36 4.99 15.74 -15.51
CA ILE A 36 5.96 15.97 -16.59
C ILE A 36 6.76 14.68 -16.86
N MET A 37 7.29 14.06 -15.79
CA MET A 37 8.07 12.83 -15.90
C MET A 37 7.25 11.70 -16.52
N GLY A 38 6.03 11.46 -16.02
CA GLY A 38 5.17 10.40 -16.53
C GLY A 38 4.76 10.62 -17.98
N PHE A 39 4.46 11.88 -18.37
CA PHE A 39 4.18 12.22 -19.75
C PHE A 39 5.40 11.99 -20.67
N CYS A 40 6.59 12.44 -20.26
CA CYS A 40 7.83 12.22 -21.02
C CYS A 40 8.18 10.73 -21.16
N ASN A 41 7.98 9.93 -20.11
CA ASN A 41 8.20 8.48 -20.19
C ASN A 41 7.25 7.82 -21.19
N THR A 42 5.96 8.15 -21.17
CA THR A 42 4.98 7.67 -22.16
C THR A 42 5.37 8.09 -23.58
N LEU A 43 5.77 9.34 -23.76
CA LEU A 43 6.21 9.87 -25.05
C LEU A 43 7.47 9.14 -25.55
N ASN A 44 8.46 8.95 -24.69
CA ASN A 44 9.67 8.19 -25.03
C ASN A 44 9.34 6.73 -25.41
N GLU A 45 8.43 6.08 -24.69
CA GLU A 45 7.99 4.71 -25.00
C GLU A 45 7.36 4.62 -26.40
N VAL A 46 6.47 5.56 -26.75
CA VAL A 46 5.90 5.65 -28.10
C VAL A 46 6.99 5.83 -29.15
N LEU A 47 7.90 6.80 -28.96
CA LEU A 47 8.95 7.10 -29.92
C LEU A 47 9.95 5.95 -30.11
N THR A 48 10.22 5.16 -29.07
CA THR A 48 11.25 4.10 -29.11
C THR A 48 10.68 2.73 -29.47
N LYS A 49 9.53 2.35 -28.90
CA LYS A 49 8.93 1.02 -29.13
C LYS A 49 8.05 0.99 -30.36
N GLU A 50 7.15 1.98 -30.50
CA GLU A 50 6.20 2.02 -31.60
C GLU A 50 6.80 2.63 -32.87
N LYS A 51 7.85 3.44 -32.73
CA LYS A 51 8.61 4.07 -33.80
C LYS A 51 7.69 4.72 -34.86
N PRO A 52 6.80 5.65 -34.43
CA PRO A 52 5.92 6.32 -35.36
C PRO A 52 6.70 7.11 -36.41
N THR A 53 6.17 7.22 -37.61
CA THR A 53 6.71 8.12 -38.63
C THR A 53 6.22 9.55 -38.43
N HIS A 54 5.01 9.68 -37.85
CA HIS A 54 4.35 10.96 -37.57
C HIS A 54 3.75 10.95 -36.16
N ILE A 55 3.77 12.11 -35.49
CA ILE A 55 3.26 12.27 -34.13
C ILE A 55 2.75 13.68 -33.89
N ALA A 56 1.65 13.83 -33.15
CA ALA A 56 1.16 15.11 -32.67
C ALA A 56 0.48 14.95 -31.30
N VAL A 57 0.39 16.04 -30.53
CA VAL A 57 -0.21 16.07 -29.20
C VAL A 57 -1.31 17.13 -29.14
N ALA A 58 -2.53 16.73 -28.77
CA ALA A 58 -3.66 17.63 -28.66
C ALA A 58 -3.90 18.07 -27.21
N PHE A 59 -4.24 19.34 -27.03
CA PHE A 59 -4.56 19.96 -25.75
C PHE A 59 -5.94 20.60 -25.77
N ASP A 60 -6.71 20.46 -24.69
CA ASP A 60 -7.92 21.24 -24.48
C ASP A 60 -7.62 22.73 -24.31
N HIS A 61 -8.51 23.60 -24.77
CA HIS A 61 -8.37 25.04 -24.61
C HIS A 61 -9.70 25.71 -24.30
N GLY A 62 -9.85 26.23 -23.08
CA GLY A 62 -10.95 27.10 -22.70
C GLY A 62 -12.34 26.43 -22.71
N LYS A 63 -13.38 27.22 -22.91
CA LYS A 63 -14.75 26.77 -23.05
C LYS A 63 -15.03 26.28 -24.47
N THR A 64 -15.83 25.24 -24.59
CA THR A 64 -16.15 24.60 -25.87
C THR A 64 -17.63 24.73 -26.22
N PHE A 65 -18.01 24.44 -27.45
CA PHE A 65 -19.39 24.45 -27.92
C PHE A 65 -20.32 23.58 -27.06
N ARG A 66 -19.79 22.55 -26.37
CA ARG A 66 -20.56 21.70 -25.45
C ARG A 66 -21.01 22.48 -24.20
N HIS A 67 -20.16 23.34 -23.69
CA HIS A 67 -20.49 24.22 -22.55
C HIS A 67 -21.56 25.26 -22.91
N ASP A 68 -21.55 25.74 -24.16
CA ASP A 68 -22.57 26.70 -24.65
C ASP A 68 -23.93 26.01 -24.84
N ALA A 69 -23.93 24.76 -25.33
CA ALA A 69 -25.15 23.97 -25.55
C ALA A 69 -25.72 23.40 -24.22
N TYR A 70 -24.89 23.08 -23.25
CA TYR A 70 -25.28 22.51 -21.98
C TYR A 70 -24.41 23.05 -20.84
N PRO A 71 -24.81 24.13 -20.16
CA PRO A 71 -23.99 24.78 -19.13
C PRO A 71 -23.58 23.91 -17.95
N GLN A 72 -24.24 22.76 -17.76
CA GLN A 72 -23.90 21.80 -16.70
C GLN A 72 -22.81 20.79 -17.15
N TYR A 73 -22.41 20.81 -18.43
CA TYR A 73 -21.37 19.95 -18.97
C TYR A 73 -20.06 20.16 -18.18
N LYS A 74 -19.50 19.07 -17.66
CA LYS A 74 -18.28 19.06 -16.84
C LYS A 74 -18.32 19.97 -15.57
N ALA A 75 -19.49 20.55 -15.21
CA ALA A 75 -19.61 21.47 -14.07
C ALA A 75 -19.29 20.83 -12.70
N GLN A 76 -19.25 19.51 -12.61
CA GLN A 76 -18.89 18.77 -11.40
C GLN A 76 -17.39 18.43 -11.30
N ARG A 77 -16.60 18.74 -12.35
CA ARG A 77 -15.15 18.52 -12.31
C ARG A 77 -14.51 19.47 -11.31
N GLU A 78 -13.67 18.93 -10.46
CA GLU A 78 -12.85 19.73 -9.57
C GLU A 78 -11.91 20.61 -10.38
N GLU A 79 -11.52 21.74 -9.82
CA GLU A 79 -10.54 22.63 -10.45
C GLU A 79 -9.23 21.87 -10.69
N THR A 80 -8.62 22.09 -11.85
CA THR A 80 -7.34 21.45 -12.21
C THR A 80 -6.29 21.74 -11.13
N PRO A 81 -5.64 20.72 -10.56
CA PRO A 81 -4.60 20.91 -9.56
C PRO A 81 -3.51 21.89 -10.02
N GLU A 82 -3.02 22.72 -9.11
CA GLU A 82 -2.01 23.75 -9.42
C GLU A 82 -0.73 23.14 -10.01
N ASP A 83 -0.33 21.99 -9.51
CA ASP A 83 0.83 21.26 -10.03
C ASP A 83 0.66 20.87 -11.52
N ILE A 84 -0.56 20.54 -11.94
CA ILE A 84 -0.85 20.27 -13.36
C ILE A 84 -0.83 21.57 -14.16
N LYS A 85 -1.41 22.66 -13.63
CA LYS A 85 -1.35 23.97 -14.29
C LYS A 85 0.10 24.42 -14.52
N LEU A 86 0.99 24.19 -13.55
CA LEU A 86 2.43 24.49 -13.67
C LEU A 86 3.15 23.53 -14.64
N SER A 87 2.70 22.27 -14.74
CA SER A 87 3.34 21.26 -15.60
C SER A 87 3.05 21.46 -17.08
N VAL A 88 1.85 21.94 -17.44
CA VAL A 88 1.41 22.06 -18.84
C VAL A 88 2.33 22.98 -19.69
N PRO A 89 2.71 24.20 -19.25
CA PRO A 89 3.63 25.04 -20.01
C PRO A 89 5.00 24.37 -20.26
N ILE A 90 5.51 23.64 -19.26
CA ILE A 90 6.80 22.94 -19.35
C ILE A 90 6.71 21.78 -20.34
N ILE A 91 5.62 21.01 -20.30
CA ILE A 91 5.37 19.93 -21.27
C ILE A 91 5.31 20.49 -22.69
N LYS A 92 4.66 21.64 -22.90
CA LYS A 92 4.63 22.31 -24.22
C LYS A 92 6.03 22.71 -24.69
N GLN A 93 6.87 23.27 -23.81
CA GLN A 93 8.27 23.59 -24.13
C GLN A 93 9.08 22.34 -24.52
N ILE A 94 8.84 21.21 -23.85
CA ILE A 94 9.46 19.91 -24.18
C ILE A 94 9.01 19.45 -25.57
N LEU A 95 7.72 19.52 -25.88
CA LEU A 95 7.18 19.15 -27.21
C LEU A 95 7.74 20.06 -28.32
N GLU A 96 7.86 21.36 -28.08
CA GLU A 96 8.49 22.32 -29.00
C GLU A 96 9.97 21.96 -29.25
N ALA A 97 10.73 21.63 -28.18
CA ALA A 97 12.12 21.19 -28.30
C ALA A 97 12.26 19.83 -29.03
N LEU A 98 11.22 19.00 -29.01
CA LEU A 98 11.14 17.73 -29.76
C LEU A 98 10.59 17.90 -31.19
N HIS A 99 10.25 19.11 -31.60
CA HIS A 99 9.57 19.43 -32.85
C HIS A 99 8.26 18.64 -33.06
N ILE A 100 7.54 18.37 -31.97
CA ILE A 100 6.25 17.66 -31.99
C ILE A 100 5.13 18.72 -32.04
N PRO A 101 4.26 18.71 -33.03
CA PRO A 101 3.17 19.66 -33.15
C PRO A 101 2.21 19.59 -31.97
N ILE A 102 1.88 20.79 -31.43
CA ILE A 102 0.87 20.97 -30.39
C ILE A 102 -0.42 21.40 -31.11
N LEU A 103 -1.43 20.55 -31.04
CA LEU A 103 -2.73 20.82 -31.64
C LEU A 103 -3.67 21.39 -30.60
N GLN A 104 -4.19 22.61 -30.89
CA GLN A 104 -5.09 23.33 -29.99
C GLN A 104 -5.98 24.24 -30.80
N VAL A 105 -7.30 24.15 -30.64
CA VAL A 105 -8.28 24.95 -31.40
C VAL A 105 -9.32 25.49 -30.41
N ASP A 106 -9.54 26.82 -30.43
CA ASP A 106 -10.55 27.47 -29.59
C ASP A 106 -11.95 26.95 -29.86
N GLY A 107 -12.70 26.65 -28.80
CA GLY A 107 -14.08 26.15 -28.91
C GLY A 107 -14.20 24.65 -29.09
N PHE A 108 -13.09 23.90 -29.22
CA PHE A 108 -13.07 22.44 -29.37
C PHE A 108 -12.22 21.77 -28.29
N GLU A 109 -12.55 20.54 -27.98
CA GLU A 109 -11.79 19.69 -27.05
C GLU A 109 -10.70 18.89 -27.78
N ALA A 110 -9.73 18.36 -27.03
CA ALA A 110 -8.65 17.53 -27.60
C ALA A 110 -9.19 16.30 -28.34
N ASP A 111 -10.30 15.73 -27.88
CA ASP A 111 -10.96 14.59 -28.52
C ASP A 111 -11.53 14.95 -29.89
N ASP A 112 -12.12 16.15 -30.08
CA ASP A 112 -12.60 16.62 -31.38
C ASP A 112 -11.45 16.84 -32.36
N ILE A 113 -10.34 17.42 -31.88
CA ILE A 113 -9.14 17.65 -32.69
C ILE A 113 -8.54 16.32 -33.15
N ILE A 114 -8.34 15.39 -32.19
CA ILE A 114 -7.83 14.04 -32.50
C ILE A 114 -8.79 13.30 -33.44
N GLY A 115 -10.09 13.38 -33.18
CA GLY A 115 -11.12 12.75 -34.02
C GLY A 115 -11.08 13.25 -35.47
N THR A 116 -10.90 14.55 -35.65
CA THR A 116 -10.78 15.17 -36.99
C THR A 116 -9.53 14.69 -37.74
N VAL A 117 -8.37 14.74 -37.04
CA VAL A 117 -7.08 14.32 -37.64
C VAL A 117 -7.06 12.82 -37.91
N ALA A 118 -7.54 12.00 -36.98
CA ALA A 118 -7.57 10.54 -37.13
C ALA A 118 -8.50 10.10 -38.25
N THR A 119 -9.68 10.70 -38.38
CA THR A 119 -10.63 10.38 -39.43
C THR A 119 -10.08 10.79 -40.83
N ARG A 120 -9.49 11.97 -40.94
CA ARG A 120 -8.90 12.46 -42.17
C ARG A 120 -7.79 11.53 -42.66
N PHE A 121 -6.76 11.29 -41.88
CA PHE A 121 -5.60 10.51 -42.33
C PHE A 121 -5.88 9.00 -42.36
N GLY A 122 -6.78 8.49 -41.49
CA GLY A 122 -7.26 7.09 -41.60
C GLY A 122 -8.00 6.83 -42.89
N THR A 123 -8.80 7.79 -43.39
CA THR A 123 -9.44 7.72 -44.70
C THR A 123 -8.40 7.74 -45.84
N ASP A 124 -7.29 8.43 -45.65
CA ASP A 124 -6.16 8.47 -46.62
C ASP A 124 -5.29 7.18 -46.54
N GLY A 125 -5.68 6.19 -45.77
CA GLY A 125 -5.01 4.90 -45.64
C GLY A 125 -3.77 4.89 -44.75
N ILE A 126 -3.65 5.85 -43.80
CA ILE A 126 -2.54 5.92 -42.87
C ILE A 126 -2.97 5.26 -41.56
N ASP A 127 -2.19 4.28 -41.08
CA ASP A 127 -2.41 3.67 -39.76
C ASP A 127 -2.28 4.72 -38.65
N THR A 128 -3.41 5.10 -38.08
CA THR A 128 -3.51 6.17 -37.09
C THR A 128 -3.90 5.61 -35.74
N PHE A 129 -3.06 5.87 -34.73
CA PHE A 129 -3.19 5.42 -33.36
C PHE A 129 -3.51 6.57 -32.40
N MET A 130 -4.66 6.50 -31.75
CA MET A 130 -5.09 7.48 -30.74
C MET A 130 -4.66 6.99 -29.35
N LEU A 131 -3.68 7.65 -28.77
CA LEU A 131 -3.18 7.29 -27.42
C LEU A 131 -3.98 8.04 -26.35
N THR A 132 -4.92 7.36 -25.75
CA THR A 132 -5.78 7.85 -24.68
C THR A 132 -6.36 6.70 -23.86
N PRO A 133 -6.58 6.86 -22.53
CA PRO A 133 -7.35 5.93 -21.72
C PRO A 133 -8.88 6.10 -21.88
N ASP A 134 -9.34 7.15 -22.55
CA ASP A 134 -10.74 7.50 -22.64
C ASP A 134 -11.51 6.57 -23.58
N LYS A 135 -12.57 5.96 -23.05
CA LYS A 135 -13.42 4.99 -23.76
C LYS A 135 -14.21 5.61 -24.93
N ASP A 136 -14.43 6.93 -24.90
CA ASP A 136 -15.29 7.63 -25.83
C ASP A 136 -14.68 7.68 -27.24
N TYR A 137 -13.35 7.59 -27.36
CA TYR A 137 -12.65 7.42 -28.63
C TYR A 137 -12.99 6.11 -29.39
N GLY A 138 -13.64 5.15 -28.70
CA GLY A 138 -14.12 3.93 -29.33
C GLY A 138 -15.04 4.18 -30.53
N GLN A 139 -15.74 5.33 -30.58
CA GLN A 139 -16.62 5.74 -31.67
C GLN A 139 -15.87 6.09 -32.98
N LEU A 140 -14.56 6.38 -32.88
CA LEU A 140 -13.73 6.82 -34.02
C LEU A 140 -12.99 5.67 -34.71
N ILE A 141 -13.02 4.47 -34.11
CA ILE A 141 -12.28 3.30 -34.65
C ILE A 141 -12.83 2.86 -35.99
N GLY A 142 -11.92 2.61 -36.93
CA GLY A 142 -12.21 2.20 -38.31
C GLY A 142 -11.04 1.42 -38.93
N PRO A 143 -11.06 1.14 -40.21
CA PRO A 143 -10.08 0.24 -40.86
C PRO A 143 -8.61 0.61 -40.67
N ASN A 144 -8.28 1.92 -40.55
CA ASN A 144 -6.93 2.42 -40.36
C ASN A 144 -6.84 3.31 -39.11
N VAL A 145 -7.88 3.32 -38.25
CA VAL A 145 -7.93 4.13 -37.04
C VAL A 145 -8.06 3.22 -35.82
N PHE A 146 -7.08 3.26 -34.95
CA PHE A 146 -6.94 2.39 -33.79
C PHE A 146 -6.86 3.20 -32.51
N MET A 147 -7.40 2.65 -31.43
CA MET A 147 -7.17 3.18 -30.08
C MET A 147 -5.99 2.43 -29.47
N TYR A 148 -5.00 3.19 -28.97
CA TYR A 148 -3.84 2.67 -28.25
C TYR A 148 -3.97 3.07 -26.79
N ARG A 149 -4.29 2.13 -25.91
CA ARG A 149 -4.60 2.47 -24.52
C ARG A 149 -3.74 1.73 -23.50
N PRO A 150 -3.46 2.36 -22.34
CA PRO A 150 -2.75 1.70 -21.26
C PRO A 150 -3.57 0.58 -20.63
N LYS A 151 -2.91 -0.56 -20.31
CA LYS A 151 -3.51 -1.69 -19.59
C LYS A 151 -3.43 -1.50 -18.06
N HIS A 152 -4.37 -2.16 -17.34
CA HIS A 152 -4.21 -2.43 -15.91
C HIS A 152 -3.08 -3.46 -15.72
N GLY A 153 -2.05 -3.10 -14.94
CA GLY A 153 -0.88 -3.96 -14.71
C GLY A 153 0.34 -3.64 -15.60
N GLY A 154 0.26 -2.59 -16.43
CA GLY A 154 1.37 -2.10 -17.26
C GLY A 154 1.24 -2.45 -18.74
N GLY A 155 2.02 -1.74 -19.58
CA GLY A 155 1.99 -1.87 -21.03
C GLY A 155 0.74 -1.25 -21.69
N TYR A 156 0.60 -1.49 -22.99
CA TYR A 156 -0.46 -0.94 -23.84
C TYR A 156 -1.17 -2.04 -24.64
N GLU A 157 -2.39 -1.75 -25.08
CA GLU A 157 -3.14 -2.59 -26.02
C GLU A 157 -3.67 -1.76 -27.17
N THR A 158 -3.71 -2.34 -28.34
CA THR A 158 -4.34 -1.75 -29.53
C THR A 158 -5.75 -2.32 -29.68
N LEU A 159 -6.73 -1.45 -29.78
CA LEU A 159 -8.11 -1.83 -30.05
C LEU A 159 -8.47 -1.40 -31.47
N GLY A 160 -8.90 -2.37 -32.30
CA GLY A 160 -9.50 -2.16 -33.60
C GLY A 160 -11.00 -2.38 -33.57
N GLU A 161 -11.63 -2.46 -34.74
CA GLU A 161 -13.08 -2.62 -34.90
C GLU A 161 -13.61 -3.86 -34.15
N LYS A 162 -12.96 -5.02 -34.29
CA LYS A 162 -13.40 -6.29 -33.69
C LYS A 162 -13.38 -6.27 -32.18
N GLU A 163 -12.37 -5.64 -31.57
CA GLU A 163 -12.23 -5.53 -30.14
C GLU A 163 -13.33 -4.64 -29.55
N VAL A 164 -13.68 -3.53 -30.22
CA VAL A 164 -14.74 -2.61 -29.79
C VAL A 164 -16.12 -3.24 -29.98
N GLU A 165 -16.38 -3.85 -31.14
CA GLU A 165 -17.62 -4.57 -31.40
C GLU A 165 -17.86 -5.68 -30.39
N SER A 166 -16.83 -6.46 -30.07
CA SER A 166 -16.90 -7.52 -29.04
C SER A 166 -17.12 -6.98 -27.65
N LYS A 167 -16.44 -5.88 -27.28
CA LYS A 167 -16.51 -5.28 -25.94
C LYS A 167 -17.92 -4.75 -25.63
N TYR A 168 -18.51 -4.02 -26.55
CA TYR A 168 -19.83 -3.41 -26.37
C TYR A 168 -20.98 -4.30 -26.88
N GLY A 169 -20.68 -5.37 -27.61
CA GLY A 169 -21.68 -6.25 -28.22
C GLY A 169 -22.50 -5.55 -29.30
N ILE A 170 -21.89 -4.69 -30.09
CA ILE A 170 -22.52 -3.87 -31.17
C ILE A 170 -21.95 -4.21 -32.54
N PRO A 171 -22.72 -4.03 -33.63
CA PRO A 171 -22.29 -4.35 -35.00
C PRO A 171 -21.18 -3.44 -35.58
N THR A 172 -21.07 -2.19 -35.10
CA THR A 172 -20.08 -1.22 -35.60
C THR A 172 -19.58 -0.30 -34.49
N PRO A 173 -18.30 0.13 -34.53
CA PRO A 173 -17.75 1.08 -33.53
C PRO A 173 -18.51 2.42 -33.46
N ALA A 174 -19.03 2.92 -34.57
CA ALA A 174 -19.79 4.18 -34.60
C ALA A 174 -21.00 4.16 -33.65
N GLN A 175 -21.56 3.00 -33.32
CA GLN A 175 -22.67 2.85 -32.38
C GLN A 175 -22.28 3.05 -30.90
N VAL A 176 -20.97 3.21 -30.60
CA VAL A 176 -20.50 3.59 -29.26
C VAL A 176 -21.12 4.92 -28.83
N ILE A 177 -21.33 5.86 -29.76
CA ILE A 177 -22.04 7.13 -29.51
C ILE A 177 -23.41 6.87 -28.90
N ASP A 178 -24.18 5.98 -29.51
CA ASP A 178 -25.56 5.65 -29.08
C ASP A 178 -25.58 4.93 -27.72
N ILE A 179 -24.58 4.08 -27.45
CA ILE A 179 -24.40 3.45 -26.15
C ILE A 179 -24.14 4.50 -25.06
N LEU A 180 -23.18 5.41 -25.28
CA LEU A 180 -22.82 6.48 -24.35
C LEU A 180 -24.01 7.43 -24.11
N ALA A 181 -24.70 7.81 -25.16
CA ALA A 181 -25.86 8.69 -25.08
C ALA A 181 -27.03 8.08 -24.27
N LEU A 182 -27.24 6.78 -24.36
CA LEU A 182 -28.24 6.08 -23.54
C LEU A 182 -27.82 5.92 -22.09
N MET A 183 -26.52 5.65 -21.84
CA MET A 183 -26.01 5.46 -20.49
C MET A 183 -25.90 6.77 -19.72
N GLY A 184 -25.60 7.86 -20.40
CA GLY A 184 -25.10 9.09 -19.80
C GLY A 184 -23.68 8.93 -19.27
N ASP A 185 -23.05 10.03 -18.90
CA ASP A 185 -21.74 10.03 -18.27
C ASP A 185 -21.72 10.95 -17.04
N THR A 186 -21.40 10.39 -15.89
CA THR A 186 -21.29 11.14 -14.63
C THR A 186 -20.02 11.97 -14.54
N ALA A 187 -18.95 11.59 -15.26
CA ALA A 187 -17.70 12.35 -15.28
C ALA A 187 -17.84 13.64 -16.09
N ASP A 188 -18.59 13.57 -17.18
CA ASP A 188 -18.87 14.72 -18.07
C ASP A 188 -20.23 15.35 -17.78
N ASN A 189 -20.97 14.81 -16.83
CA ASN A 189 -22.22 15.33 -16.32
C ASN A 189 -23.32 15.49 -17.38
N PHE A 190 -23.53 14.46 -18.20
CA PHE A 190 -24.70 14.42 -19.10
C PHE A 190 -25.63 13.25 -18.75
N PRO A 191 -26.98 13.46 -18.88
CA PRO A 191 -27.94 12.69 -18.12
C PRO A 191 -28.19 11.26 -18.60
N GLY A 192 -28.16 10.99 -19.92
CA GLY A 192 -28.57 9.71 -20.49
C GLY A 192 -30.03 9.35 -20.23
N CYS A 193 -30.36 8.05 -20.30
CA CYS A 193 -31.67 7.53 -19.92
C CYS A 193 -31.61 6.92 -18.51
N PRO A 194 -32.36 7.44 -17.51
CA PRO A 194 -32.27 6.98 -16.13
C PRO A 194 -32.50 5.46 -15.97
N GLY A 195 -31.47 4.76 -15.44
CA GLY A 195 -31.51 3.33 -15.17
C GLY A 195 -31.28 2.45 -16.40
N VAL A 196 -30.74 3.01 -17.50
CA VAL A 196 -30.19 2.27 -18.64
C VAL A 196 -28.68 2.21 -18.46
N GLY A 197 -28.14 1.02 -18.27
CA GLY A 197 -26.72 0.77 -18.24
C GLY A 197 -26.23 0.10 -19.55
N GLU A 198 -24.94 -0.12 -19.71
CA GLU A 198 -24.26 -0.61 -20.92
C GLU A 198 -24.97 -1.82 -21.57
N LYS A 199 -25.27 -2.87 -20.80
CA LYS A 199 -25.96 -4.06 -21.32
C LYS A 199 -27.35 -3.78 -21.87
N THR A 200 -28.08 -2.85 -21.28
CA THR A 200 -29.44 -2.48 -21.74
C THR A 200 -29.33 -1.58 -22.96
N ALA A 201 -28.40 -0.63 -22.96
CA ALA A 201 -28.09 0.21 -24.10
C ALA A 201 -27.70 -0.63 -25.32
N ALA A 202 -26.77 -1.58 -25.15
CA ALA A 202 -26.34 -2.50 -26.21
C ALA A 202 -27.53 -3.31 -26.80
N LYS A 203 -28.44 -3.82 -25.96
CA LYS A 203 -29.64 -4.52 -26.43
C LYS A 203 -30.56 -3.64 -27.27
N LEU A 204 -30.77 -2.40 -26.83
CA LEU A 204 -31.62 -1.45 -27.57
C LEU A 204 -30.97 -1.10 -28.90
N ILE A 205 -29.67 -0.81 -28.92
CA ILE A 205 -28.98 -0.46 -30.16
C ILE A 205 -28.89 -1.66 -31.11
N ASN A 206 -28.66 -2.87 -30.60
CA ASN A 206 -28.76 -4.07 -31.48
C ASN A 206 -30.16 -4.33 -32.05
N GLN A 207 -31.22 -3.95 -31.29
CA GLN A 207 -32.60 -4.11 -31.76
C GLN A 207 -32.99 -3.06 -32.81
N PHE A 208 -32.61 -1.80 -32.60
CA PHE A 208 -33.07 -0.65 -33.37
C PHE A 208 -32.02 -0.08 -34.33
N GLY A 209 -30.75 -0.46 -34.19
CA GLY A 209 -29.63 0.02 -35.00
C GLY A 209 -29.08 1.39 -34.55
N SER A 210 -29.92 2.31 -34.12
CA SER A 210 -29.55 3.65 -33.66
C SER A 210 -30.56 4.22 -32.67
N ILE A 211 -30.14 5.25 -31.92
CA ILE A 211 -31.05 6.02 -31.05
C ILE A 211 -32.18 6.65 -31.84
N ASP A 212 -31.89 7.25 -33.00
CA ASP A 212 -32.92 7.95 -33.80
C ASP A 212 -34.02 6.99 -34.25
N ASN A 213 -33.66 5.80 -34.68
CA ASN A 213 -34.65 4.76 -35.04
C ASN A 213 -35.37 4.22 -33.79
N MET A 214 -34.67 4.05 -32.66
CA MET A 214 -35.29 3.64 -31.41
C MET A 214 -36.33 4.65 -30.93
N LEU A 215 -36.02 5.95 -30.97
CA LEU A 215 -36.95 7.00 -30.56
C LEU A 215 -38.16 7.12 -31.50
N ALA A 216 -38.04 6.78 -32.80
CA ALA A 216 -39.12 6.70 -33.76
C ALA A 216 -40.06 5.49 -33.50
N HIS A 217 -39.56 4.44 -32.84
CA HIS A 217 -40.25 3.15 -32.65
C HIS A 217 -40.37 2.76 -31.14
N THR A 218 -40.56 3.74 -30.24
CA THR A 218 -40.67 3.48 -28.79
C THR A 218 -41.78 2.50 -28.43
N ASN A 219 -42.85 2.39 -29.23
CA ASN A 219 -43.95 1.43 -29.11
C ASN A 219 -43.50 -0.04 -29.14
N GLU A 220 -42.33 -0.34 -29.71
CA GLU A 220 -41.75 -1.69 -29.79
C GLU A 220 -40.95 -2.03 -28.52
N ILE A 221 -40.64 -1.05 -27.66
CA ILE A 221 -39.94 -1.25 -26.38
C ILE A 221 -40.94 -1.78 -25.38
N LYS A 222 -40.62 -2.91 -24.73
CA LYS A 222 -41.53 -3.59 -23.78
C LYS A 222 -41.37 -3.06 -22.34
N GLY A 223 -42.55 -2.98 -21.66
CA GLY A 223 -42.62 -2.79 -20.23
C GLY A 223 -42.18 -1.41 -19.71
N LYS A 224 -41.69 -1.35 -18.48
CA LYS A 224 -41.30 -0.08 -17.79
C LYS A 224 -40.15 0.67 -18.52
N LEU A 225 -39.37 -0.02 -19.37
CA LEU A 225 -38.28 0.59 -20.09
C LEU A 225 -38.79 1.58 -21.15
N ARG A 226 -39.91 1.29 -21.81
CA ARG A 226 -40.61 2.21 -22.73
C ARG A 226 -40.89 3.56 -22.08
N ASN A 227 -41.53 3.55 -20.92
CA ASN A 227 -41.92 4.78 -20.22
C ASN A 227 -40.68 5.62 -19.84
N LYS A 228 -39.58 4.95 -19.48
CA LYS A 228 -38.31 5.63 -19.16
C LYS A 228 -37.68 6.30 -20.38
N VAL A 229 -37.67 5.60 -21.53
CA VAL A 229 -37.12 6.14 -22.78
C VAL A 229 -37.99 7.31 -23.26
N GLU A 230 -39.32 7.16 -23.23
CA GLU A 230 -40.25 8.22 -23.63
C GLU A 230 -40.18 9.46 -22.73
N ALA A 231 -39.93 9.28 -21.42
CA ALA A 231 -39.74 10.38 -20.49
C ALA A 231 -38.36 11.08 -20.62
N ALA A 232 -37.33 10.39 -21.17
CA ALA A 232 -35.97 10.87 -21.25
C ALA A 232 -35.54 11.29 -22.67
N VAL A 233 -36.48 11.52 -23.59
CA VAL A 233 -36.19 11.81 -25.00
C VAL A 233 -35.20 12.98 -25.18
N GLU A 234 -35.45 14.10 -24.51
CA GLU A 234 -34.59 15.28 -24.61
C GLU A 234 -33.24 15.07 -23.92
N ASP A 235 -33.23 14.35 -22.80
CA ASP A 235 -31.98 13.97 -22.10
C ASP A 235 -31.10 13.05 -22.98
N ILE A 236 -31.71 12.11 -23.72
CA ILE A 236 -31.00 11.21 -24.63
C ILE A 236 -30.45 12.00 -25.81
N LYS A 237 -31.22 12.93 -26.38
CA LYS A 237 -30.77 13.77 -27.52
C LYS A 237 -29.59 14.67 -27.13
N ILE A 238 -29.69 15.36 -25.98
CA ILE A 238 -28.60 16.21 -25.52
C ILE A 238 -27.37 15.36 -25.17
N SER A 239 -27.55 14.18 -24.59
CA SER A 239 -26.47 13.25 -24.27
C SER A 239 -25.78 12.74 -25.57
N LYS A 240 -26.56 12.46 -26.63
CA LYS A 240 -26.00 12.10 -27.95
C LYS A 240 -25.14 13.23 -28.52
N PHE A 241 -25.65 14.46 -28.46
CA PHE A 241 -24.90 15.64 -28.91
C PHE A 241 -23.59 15.81 -28.13
N LEU A 242 -23.64 15.70 -26.80
CA LEU A 242 -22.47 15.87 -25.91
C LEU A 242 -21.43 14.74 -26.05
N ALA A 243 -21.88 13.49 -26.23
CA ALA A 243 -21.02 12.32 -26.40
C ALA A 243 -20.40 12.21 -27.80
N THR A 244 -20.92 12.94 -28.78
CA THR A 244 -20.41 12.89 -30.16
C THR A 244 -19.10 13.68 -30.29
N ILE A 245 -18.02 13.00 -30.64
CA ILE A 245 -16.75 13.61 -31.01
C ILE A 245 -16.86 14.21 -32.41
N ARG A 246 -16.56 15.49 -32.55
CA ARG A 246 -16.58 16.18 -33.84
C ARG A 246 -15.37 15.76 -34.69
N THR A 247 -15.61 15.58 -35.99
CA THR A 247 -14.56 15.22 -36.93
C THR A 247 -14.39 16.24 -38.07
N ASP A 248 -14.89 17.45 -37.80
CA ASP A 248 -14.92 18.57 -38.75
C ASP A 248 -14.35 19.88 -38.13
N VAL A 249 -13.42 19.73 -37.19
CA VAL A 249 -12.71 20.88 -36.58
C VAL A 249 -11.95 21.66 -37.66
N PRO A 250 -12.04 22.97 -37.71
CA PRO A 250 -11.39 23.79 -38.76
C PRO A 250 -9.88 23.87 -38.53
N LEU A 251 -9.19 22.77 -38.71
CA LEU A 251 -7.74 22.64 -38.52
C LEU A 251 -7.04 22.50 -39.88
N GLN A 252 -6.13 23.42 -40.19
CA GLN A 252 -5.23 23.28 -41.32
C GLN A 252 -3.94 22.62 -40.83
N LEU A 253 -3.76 21.35 -41.15
CA LEU A 253 -2.60 20.55 -40.75
C LEU A 253 -2.27 19.56 -41.88
N GLU A 254 -1.03 19.62 -42.35
CA GLU A 254 -0.52 18.66 -43.33
C GLU A 254 0.24 17.50 -42.63
N LEU A 255 0.21 16.32 -43.26
CA LEU A 255 0.89 15.15 -42.67
C LEU A 255 2.38 15.39 -42.44
N ASP A 256 3.03 16.09 -43.39
CA ASP A 256 4.47 16.38 -43.31
C ASP A 256 4.86 17.22 -42.09
N GLU A 257 3.94 18.03 -41.54
CA GLU A 257 4.16 18.85 -40.33
C GLU A 257 4.26 17.99 -39.06
N MET A 258 3.70 16.78 -39.09
CA MET A 258 3.73 15.83 -37.98
C MET A 258 4.88 14.82 -38.05
N LYS A 259 5.79 14.92 -39.04
CA LYS A 259 6.94 14.02 -39.15
C LYS A 259 7.80 14.09 -37.89
N VAL A 260 8.16 12.90 -37.40
CA VAL A 260 9.13 12.81 -36.29
C VAL A 260 10.47 13.38 -36.74
N GLN A 261 10.97 14.37 -36.04
CA GLN A 261 12.22 15.08 -36.31
C GLN A 261 13.26 14.85 -35.22
N GLN A 262 14.51 15.19 -35.49
CA GLN A 262 15.54 15.21 -34.45
C GLN A 262 15.25 16.35 -33.46
N PRO A 263 15.44 16.11 -32.15
CA PRO A 263 15.20 17.14 -31.11
C PRO A 263 16.19 18.30 -31.20
N ASP A 264 15.77 19.48 -30.76
CA ASP A 264 16.67 20.56 -30.36
C ASP A 264 17.37 20.16 -29.05
N GLU A 265 18.55 19.55 -29.19
CA GLU A 265 19.28 18.94 -28.06
C GLU A 265 19.64 19.94 -26.97
N GLU A 266 20.01 21.19 -27.35
CA GLU A 266 20.42 22.21 -26.38
C GLU A 266 19.23 22.66 -25.53
N LYS A 267 18.09 22.97 -26.18
CA LYS A 267 16.86 23.36 -25.45
C LYS A 267 16.33 22.24 -24.59
N LEU A 268 16.25 21.01 -25.13
CA LEU A 268 15.71 19.88 -24.40
C LEU A 268 16.58 19.51 -23.21
N ARG A 269 17.92 19.59 -23.34
CA ARG A 269 18.88 19.41 -22.27
C ARG A 269 18.69 20.44 -21.18
N ALA A 270 18.60 21.73 -21.53
CA ALA A 270 18.41 22.80 -20.56
C ALA A 270 17.12 22.63 -19.74
N ILE A 271 16.00 22.22 -20.40
CA ILE A 271 14.73 21.98 -19.72
C ILE A 271 14.86 20.76 -18.77
N PHE A 272 15.47 19.67 -19.22
CA PHE A 272 15.61 18.48 -18.38
C PHE A 272 16.61 18.67 -17.23
N GLU A 273 17.66 19.46 -17.40
CA GLU A 273 18.58 19.84 -16.32
C GLU A 273 17.86 20.71 -15.28
N GLU A 274 17.05 21.68 -15.71
CA GLU A 274 16.25 22.49 -14.80
C GLU A 274 15.23 21.67 -14.01
N LEU A 275 14.67 20.62 -14.61
CA LEU A 275 13.76 19.66 -13.98
C LEU A 275 14.47 18.55 -13.20
N GLU A 276 15.81 18.49 -13.27
CA GLU A 276 16.64 17.44 -12.66
C GLU A 276 16.37 16.03 -13.24
N PHE A 277 16.03 15.96 -14.53
CA PHE A 277 15.67 14.73 -15.23
C PHE A 277 16.86 14.05 -15.92
N LYS A 278 17.91 13.68 -15.15
CA LYS A 278 19.13 13.03 -15.67
C LYS A 278 18.84 11.81 -16.56
N THR A 279 17.89 10.96 -16.15
CA THR A 279 17.48 9.77 -16.90
C THR A 279 16.85 10.13 -18.25
N LEU A 280 16.01 11.15 -18.31
CA LEU A 280 15.37 11.58 -19.56
C LEU A 280 16.35 12.23 -20.53
N ILE A 281 17.38 12.92 -20.03
CA ILE A 281 18.49 13.40 -20.84
C ILE A 281 19.12 12.24 -21.61
N ASN A 282 19.42 11.15 -20.91
CA ASN A 282 20.00 9.95 -21.55
C ASN A 282 19.05 9.32 -22.57
N LYS A 283 17.77 9.21 -22.27
CA LYS A 283 16.76 8.60 -23.15
C LYS A 283 16.50 9.36 -24.44
N PHE A 284 16.47 10.67 -24.38
CA PHE A 284 16.13 11.52 -25.52
C PHE A 284 17.34 11.99 -26.32
N LEU A 285 18.49 12.26 -25.66
CA LEU A 285 19.63 13.00 -26.27
C LEU A 285 20.88 12.13 -26.51
N ASN A 286 21.05 11.00 -25.85
CA ASN A 286 22.25 10.18 -26.02
C ASN A 286 22.08 8.99 -26.97
N LYS A 287 21.07 9.05 -27.87
CA LYS A 287 20.77 7.95 -28.83
C LYS A 287 21.91 7.61 -29.82
N ASP A 288 22.77 8.57 -30.16
CA ASP A 288 23.82 8.41 -31.18
C ASP A 288 25.20 8.02 -30.65
N LYS A 289 25.37 7.96 -29.32
CA LYS A 289 26.49 7.21 -28.74
C LYS A 289 26.06 5.77 -28.58
N GLU A 290 25.85 5.17 -29.74
CA GLU A 290 25.28 3.86 -29.89
C GLU A 290 26.02 2.79 -29.13
N LYS A 291 25.22 1.97 -28.54
CA LYS A 291 25.55 0.70 -27.86
C LYS A 291 26.07 0.84 -26.47
N SER A 292 25.45 1.71 -25.74
CA SER A 292 25.37 1.50 -24.32
C SER A 292 23.94 1.79 -23.86
N LYS A 293 23.33 0.85 -23.20
CA LYS A 293 21.92 0.67 -22.92
C LYS A 293 21.55 1.26 -21.56
N VAL A 294 20.44 1.85 -21.45
CA VAL A 294 19.96 2.55 -20.26
C VAL A 294 18.94 1.69 -19.56
N VAL A 295 19.18 1.46 -18.30
CA VAL A 295 18.20 0.89 -17.38
C VAL A 295 17.27 2.00 -16.89
N GLU A 296 15.99 1.80 -17.04
CA GLU A 296 14.97 2.68 -16.50
C GLU A 296 14.65 2.32 -15.06
N ASN A 297 15.08 3.15 -14.12
CA ASN A 297 14.59 3.03 -12.76
C ASN A 297 13.80 4.27 -12.34
N GLN A 298 12.62 4.04 -11.83
CA GLN A 298 11.75 5.04 -11.17
C GLN A 298 12.32 5.60 -9.86
N LEU A 299 13.62 5.40 -9.57
CA LEU A 299 14.18 5.54 -8.22
C LEU A 299 15.47 6.36 -8.14
N ASP A 300 15.61 7.41 -8.96
CA ASP A 300 16.74 8.34 -8.83
C ASP A 300 16.49 9.48 -7.82
N LEU A 301 15.84 9.17 -6.69
CA LEU A 301 15.73 10.12 -5.57
C LEU A 301 16.99 10.14 -4.69
N PHE A 302 17.93 9.21 -4.91
CA PHE A 302 19.11 9.01 -4.05
C PHE A 302 20.44 9.06 -4.79
N ALA A 303 20.47 9.43 -6.07
CA ALA A 303 21.72 9.60 -6.82
C ALA A 303 22.56 10.79 -6.33
N GLU A 304 22.02 11.65 -5.47
CA GLU A 304 22.74 12.79 -4.88
C GLU A 304 23.73 12.42 -3.77
N PHE A 305 23.73 11.15 -3.32
CA PHE A 305 24.64 10.66 -2.28
C PHE A 305 25.69 9.67 -2.78
N ALA A 306 25.89 9.55 -4.09
CA ALA A 306 26.98 8.79 -4.64
C ALA A 306 28.25 9.68 -4.78
N PRO A 307 29.45 9.24 -4.35
CA PRO A 307 30.67 10.02 -4.50
C PRO A 307 31.01 10.21 -5.97
N ASP A 308 31.51 11.42 -6.28
CA ASP A 308 32.01 11.81 -7.60
C ASP A 308 33.10 10.89 -8.12
N ASN A 309 32.73 9.92 -8.94
CA ASN A 309 33.61 9.36 -9.96
C ASN A 309 32.80 8.72 -11.09
N PRO A 310 32.75 9.31 -12.27
CA PRO A 310 32.11 8.70 -13.43
C PRO A 310 33.11 7.83 -14.17
N SER A 311 33.19 6.56 -13.82
CA SER A 311 33.81 5.57 -14.69
C SER A 311 32.72 4.64 -15.22
N GLU A 312 32.38 4.83 -16.50
CA GLU A 312 31.77 3.88 -17.39
C GLU A 312 30.36 3.34 -16.99
N ALA A 313 29.31 4.13 -17.19
CA ALA A 313 27.96 3.58 -17.32
C ALA A 313 27.82 2.86 -18.67
N LYS A 314 27.96 1.56 -18.64
CA LYS A 314 27.57 0.66 -19.72
C LYS A 314 26.03 0.59 -19.81
N ASN A 315 25.58 0.49 -21.02
CA ASN A 315 24.19 0.18 -21.37
C ASN A 315 23.74 -1.19 -20.87
N GLU A 316 22.72 -1.23 -20.07
CA GLU A 316 22.25 -2.51 -19.55
C GLU A 316 20.78 -2.76 -19.93
N SER A 317 20.57 -3.72 -20.84
CA SER A 317 19.48 -4.65 -20.68
C SER A 317 19.64 -5.25 -19.30
N PHE A 318 18.56 -5.35 -18.48
CA PHE A 318 18.66 -6.11 -17.25
C PHE A 318 19.41 -7.40 -17.52
N GLU A 319 20.43 -7.68 -16.70
CA GLU A 319 20.97 -9.04 -16.66
C GLU A 319 19.80 -9.98 -16.31
N SER A 320 19.90 -11.20 -16.74
CA SER A 320 18.96 -12.27 -16.40
C SER A 320 19.68 -13.60 -16.50
N LEU A 321 19.08 -14.66 -16.04
CA LEU A 321 19.66 -16.00 -16.15
C LEU A 321 20.14 -16.32 -17.58
N LYS A 322 19.40 -15.87 -18.60
CA LYS A 322 19.72 -16.11 -20.02
C LYS A 322 20.90 -15.30 -20.53
N THR A 323 21.24 -14.20 -19.91
CA THR A 323 22.30 -13.26 -20.34
C THR A 323 23.55 -13.28 -19.46
N THR A 324 23.45 -13.87 -18.28
CA THR A 324 24.54 -13.93 -17.29
C THR A 324 25.17 -15.31 -17.29
N GLN A 325 26.50 -15.37 -17.39
CA GLN A 325 27.20 -16.63 -17.19
C GLN A 325 27.12 -17.04 -15.70
N HIS A 326 26.64 -18.22 -15.42
CA HIS A 326 26.43 -18.75 -14.08
C HIS A 326 26.76 -20.24 -14.01
N ASN A 327 26.94 -20.76 -12.80
CA ASN A 327 27.21 -22.16 -12.51
C ASN A 327 26.18 -22.65 -11.46
N TYR A 328 24.99 -22.97 -11.91
CA TYR A 328 23.94 -23.52 -11.06
C TYR A 328 23.89 -25.04 -11.21
N GLN A 329 23.86 -25.73 -10.09
CA GLN A 329 23.98 -27.18 -10.06
C GLN A 329 22.80 -27.85 -9.33
N LEU A 330 22.18 -28.83 -9.99
CA LEU A 330 21.25 -29.76 -9.38
C LEU A 330 22.03 -30.90 -8.73
N VAL A 331 21.97 -31.05 -7.41
CA VAL A 331 22.70 -32.07 -6.65
C VAL A 331 21.72 -33.03 -5.97
N ASP A 332 21.64 -34.27 -6.44
CA ASP A 332 20.70 -35.29 -5.93
C ASP A 332 21.39 -36.56 -5.45
N ASN A 333 22.66 -36.76 -5.79
CA ASN A 333 23.44 -37.93 -5.38
C ASN A 333 23.92 -37.81 -3.93
N GLU A 334 23.64 -38.80 -3.08
CA GLU A 334 23.94 -38.76 -1.65
C GLU A 334 25.41 -38.49 -1.33
N ALA A 335 26.36 -39.07 -2.08
CA ALA A 335 27.79 -38.87 -1.86
C ALA A 335 28.18 -37.41 -2.14
N ASP A 336 27.57 -36.77 -3.14
CA ASP A 336 27.82 -35.39 -3.50
C ASP A 336 27.17 -34.43 -2.49
N LEU A 337 26.04 -34.80 -1.86
CA LEU A 337 25.44 -34.04 -0.77
C LEU A 337 26.37 -33.94 0.44
N TYR A 338 27.00 -35.04 0.85
CA TYR A 338 28.00 -35.00 1.94
C TYR A 338 29.23 -34.13 1.58
N ARG A 339 29.72 -34.23 0.35
CA ARG A 339 30.85 -33.37 -0.12
C ARG A 339 30.45 -31.89 -0.11
N LEU A 340 29.23 -31.60 -0.53
CA LEU A 340 28.72 -30.25 -0.54
C LEU A 340 28.56 -29.70 0.88
N CYS A 341 28.08 -30.51 1.82
CA CYS A 341 28.02 -30.16 3.23
C CYS A 341 29.44 -29.82 3.79
N GLU A 342 30.43 -30.68 3.53
CA GLU A 342 31.82 -30.43 3.93
C GLU A 342 32.35 -29.12 3.31
N PHE A 343 32.04 -28.88 2.03
CA PHE A 343 32.44 -27.64 1.35
C PHE A 343 31.79 -26.40 2.01
N PHE A 344 30.50 -26.44 2.34
CA PHE A 344 29.84 -25.30 3.00
C PHE A 344 30.39 -25.04 4.41
N LEU A 345 30.81 -26.08 5.15
CA LEU A 345 31.42 -25.94 6.47
C LEU A 345 32.77 -25.17 6.43
N THR A 346 33.41 -25.01 5.27
CA THR A 346 34.60 -24.19 5.09
C THR A 346 34.33 -22.71 4.83
N LYS A 347 33.07 -22.32 4.70
CA LYS A 347 32.69 -20.96 4.30
C LYS A 347 32.29 -20.10 5.50
N GLU A 348 32.52 -18.80 5.41
CA GLU A 348 32.12 -17.81 6.42
C GLU A 348 30.69 -17.30 6.20
N THR A 349 30.20 -17.37 4.97
CA THR A 349 28.86 -16.88 4.59
C THR A 349 28.19 -17.90 3.69
N LEU A 350 26.91 -18.14 3.93
CA LEU A 350 26.06 -19.03 3.16
C LEU A 350 24.69 -18.37 2.94
N SER A 351 24.37 -18.12 1.68
CA SER A 351 22.99 -17.78 1.30
C SER A 351 22.16 -19.05 1.19
N LEU A 352 20.95 -19.02 1.69
CA LEU A 352 20.01 -20.14 1.69
C LEU A 352 18.61 -19.69 1.33
N ASP A 353 17.86 -20.61 0.71
CA ASP A 353 16.43 -20.46 0.46
C ASP A 353 15.75 -21.83 0.48
N THR A 354 14.44 -21.88 0.73
CA THR A 354 13.66 -23.12 0.78
C THR A 354 12.49 -23.10 -0.18
N GLU A 355 12.42 -24.09 -1.05
CA GLU A 355 11.25 -24.33 -1.90
C GLU A 355 10.25 -25.22 -1.17
N THR A 356 8.97 -24.82 -1.20
CA THR A 356 7.93 -25.43 -0.37
C THR A 356 6.60 -25.58 -1.09
N THR A 357 5.68 -26.32 -0.47
CA THR A 357 4.32 -26.55 -0.99
C THR A 357 3.33 -25.43 -0.66
N SER A 358 3.65 -24.50 0.25
CA SER A 358 2.74 -23.48 0.76
C SER A 358 3.50 -22.26 1.25
N THR A 359 2.88 -21.09 1.25
CA THR A 359 3.37 -19.87 1.90
C THR A 359 3.10 -19.83 3.41
N ASP A 360 2.34 -20.78 3.95
CA ASP A 360 2.17 -21.00 5.39
C ASP A 360 3.28 -21.94 5.88
N ALA A 361 4.30 -21.37 6.53
CA ALA A 361 5.48 -22.11 6.99
C ALA A 361 5.15 -23.26 7.95
N ILE A 362 4.08 -23.13 8.73
CA ILE A 362 3.67 -24.15 9.71
C ILE A 362 3.17 -25.42 9.01
N SER A 363 2.43 -25.27 7.92
CA SER A 363 1.83 -26.38 7.15
C SER A 363 2.66 -26.78 5.94
N ALA A 364 3.66 -25.99 5.57
CA ALA A 364 4.48 -26.21 4.40
C ALA A 364 5.34 -27.48 4.48
N GLU A 365 5.45 -28.17 3.35
CA GLU A 365 6.41 -29.26 3.17
C GLU A 365 7.54 -28.82 2.25
N LEU A 366 8.78 -29.18 2.58
CA LEU A 366 9.95 -28.91 1.78
C LEU A 366 9.90 -29.65 0.45
N VAL A 367 10.18 -28.91 -0.62
CA VAL A 367 10.35 -29.43 -1.99
C VAL A 367 11.81 -29.40 -2.40
N GLY A 368 12.57 -28.41 -1.91
CA GLY A 368 13.98 -28.25 -2.20
C GLY A 368 14.69 -27.33 -1.23
N LEU A 369 16.01 -27.40 -1.25
CA LEU A 369 16.93 -26.49 -0.57
C LEU A 369 17.85 -25.88 -1.62
N SER A 370 18.08 -24.58 -1.55
CA SER A 370 19.05 -23.91 -2.39
C SER A 370 20.11 -23.16 -1.58
N PHE A 371 21.33 -23.11 -2.10
CA PHE A 371 22.46 -22.51 -1.43
C PHE A 371 23.37 -21.76 -2.41
N SER A 372 23.93 -20.64 -1.97
CA SER A 372 25.00 -19.93 -2.67
C SER A 372 26.07 -19.44 -1.68
N VAL A 373 27.31 -19.54 -2.07
CA VAL A 373 28.50 -19.10 -1.30
C VAL A 373 29.37 -18.11 -2.06
N GLU A 374 29.16 -18.00 -3.37
CA GLU A 374 29.84 -17.10 -4.27
C GLU A 374 28.87 -16.61 -5.34
N GLU A 375 28.98 -15.36 -5.75
CA GLU A 375 28.10 -14.78 -6.76
C GLU A 375 28.13 -15.57 -8.07
N LYS A 376 26.96 -15.84 -8.64
CA LYS A 376 26.77 -16.62 -9.88
C LYS A 376 27.06 -18.13 -9.74
N GLU A 377 27.25 -18.62 -8.52
CA GLU A 377 27.40 -20.04 -8.21
C GLU A 377 26.36 -20.43 -7.15
N ALA A 378 25.52 -21.42 -7.47
CA ALA A 378 24.49 -21.88 -6.55
C ALA A 378 24.16 -23.39 -6.75
N PHE A 379 23.57 -23.98 -5.73
CA PHE A 379 23.27 -25.40 -5.66
C PHE A 379 21.83 -25.61 -5.25
N TYR A 380 21.12 -26.47 -5.96
CA TYR A 380 19.76 -26.89 -5.63
C TYR A 380 19.74 -28.37 -5.26
N ILE A 381 19.10 -28.69 -4.14
CA ILE A 381 18.96 -30.03 -3.59
C ILE A 381 17.46 -30.37 -3.52
N PRO A 382 16.93 -31.28 -4.35
CA PRO A 382 15.54 -31.70 -4.29
C PRO A 382 15.27 -32.49 -3.02
N ILE A 383 14.15 -32.23 -2.36
CA ILE A 383 13.71 -32.93 -1.15
C ILE A 383 12.58 -33.91 -1.51
N PRO A 384 12.73 -35.20 -1.18
CA PRO A 384 11.71 -36.21 -1.44
C PRO A 384 10.37 -35.92 -0.75
N GLU A 385 9.28 -36.41 -1.32
CA GLU A 385 7.94 -36.26 -0.76
C GLU A 385 7.78 -37.07 0.55
N SER A 386 8.43 -38.23 0.64
CA SER A 386 8.46 -39.02 1.84
C SER A 386 9.07 -38.27 3.01
N ARG A 387 8.28 -38.01 4.05
CA ARG A 387 8.74 -37.27 5.25
C ARG A 387 9.98 -37.90 5.89
N GLU A 388 10.07 -39.22 5.90
CA GLU A 388 11.22 -39.94 6.46
C GLU A 388 12.50 -39.67 5.65
N GLU A 389 12.40 -39.75 4.33
CA GLU A 389 13.54 -39.46 3.43
C GLU A 389 13.91 -38.00 3.43
N ALA A 390 12.93 -37.08 3.50
CA ALA A 390 13.13 -35.67 3.63
C ALA A 390 13.91 -35.30 4.90
N LEU A 391 13.53 -35.88 6.05
CA LEU A 391 14.24 -35.71 7.31
C LEU A 391 15.70 -36.19 7.23
N LYS A 392 15.97 -37.36 6.59
CA LYS A 392 17.33 -37.87 6.39
C LYS A 392 18.14 -36.93 5.52
N ARG A 393 17.58 -36.40 4.43
CA ARG A 393 18.28 -35.50 3.50
C ARG A 393 18.58 -34.14 4.13
N VAL A 394 17.62 -33.55 4.84
CA VAL A 394 17.81 -32.28 5.57
C VAL A 394 18.87 -32.43 6.67
N ALA A 395 18.90 -33.60 7.35
CA ALA A 395 19.87 -33.88 8.40
C ALA A 395 21.33 -33.83 7.92
N ILE A 396 21.61 -34.09 6.63
CA ILE A 396 22.97 -33.97 6.05
C ILE A 396 23.51 -32.54 6.21
N PHE A 397 22.64 -31.52 6.01
CA PHE A 397 23.03 -30.11 6.08
C PHE A 397 22.82 -29.48 7.47
N LYS A 398 22.28 -30.22 8.44
CA LYS A 398 22.12 -29.75 9.82
C LYS A 398 23.41 -29.18 10.43
N PRO A 399 24.59 -29.78 10.24
CA PRO A 399 25.86 -29.20 10.74
C PRO A 399 26.17 -27.82 10.16
N VAL A 400 25.75 -27.52 8.94
CA VAL A 400 25.92 -26.20 8.30
C VAL A 400 24.93 -25.18 8.86
N TYR A 401 23.68 -25.53 8.97
CA TYR A 401 22.64 -24.67 9.53
C TYR A 401 22.90 -24.30 10.98
N GLU A 402 23.41 -25.27 11.79
CA GLU A 402 23.64 -25.07 13.21
C GLU A 402 25.07 -24.58 13.53
N ASN A 403 25.91 -24.33 12.53
CA ASN A 403 27.23 -23.77 12.75
C ASN A 403 27.16 -22.26 13.06
N GLU A 404 27.53 -21.87 14.28
CA GLU A 404 27.48 -20.50 14.74
C GLU A 404 28.49 -19.55 14.04
N SER A 405 29.54 -20.11 13.44
CA SER A 405 30.57 -19.32 12.75
C SER A 405 30.20 -18.96 11.31
N ILE A 406 29.15 -19.53 10.75
CA ILE A 406 28.69 -19.26 9.39
C ILE A 406 27.55 -18.24 9.44
N LEU A 407 27.72 -17.10 8.75
CA LEU A 407 26.64 -16.14 8.53
C LEU A 407 25.61 -16.72 7.54
N LYS A 408 24.36 -16.89 7.95
CA LYS A 408 23.25 -17.30 7.09
C LYS A 408 22.57 -16.08 6.50
N VAL A 409 22.46 -16.06 5.19
CA VAL A 409 21.82 -14.98 4.43
C VAL A 409 20.54 -15.52 3.82
N GLY A 410 19.43 -14.80 3.94
CA GLY A 410 18.15 -15.17 3.35
C GLY A 410 17.32 -13.94 2.95
N GLN A 411 16.28 -14.17 2.17
CA GLN A 411 15.24 -13.19 1.85
C GLN A 411 13.97 -13.56 2.60
N ASN A 412 13.57 -12.80 3.62
CA ASN A 412 12.52 -13.20 4.57
C ASN A 412 12.89 -14.50 5.31
N ILE A 413 14.11 -14.54 5.81
CA ILE A 413 14.75 -15.74 6.42
C ILE A 413 13.94 -16.33 7.60
N LYS A 414 13.01 -15.57 8.17
CA LYS A 414 12.08 -16.07 9.18
C LYS A 414 11.27 -17.25 8.67
N TYR A 415 10.77 -17.17 7.44
CA TYR A 415 10.04 -18.26 6.79
C TYR A 415 10.88 -19.54 6.70
N ASP A 416 12.12 -19.41 6.21
CA ASP A 416 13.04 -20.56 6.11
C ASP A 416 13.38 -21.14 7.48
N TYR A 417 13.56 -20.29 8.48
CA TYR A 417 13.78 -20.70 9.87
C TYR A 417 12.62 -21.55 10.38
N GLU A 418 11.39 -21.15 10.17
CA GLU A 418 10.18 -21.86 10.60
C GLU A 418 10.01 -23.19 9.86
N VAL A 419 10.18 -23.17 8.55
CA VAL A 419 10.10 -24.40 7.73
C VAL A 419 11.16 -25.41 8.18
N LEU A 420 12.43 -24.99 8.32
CA LEU A 420 13.53 -25.86 8.75
C LEU A 420 13.34 -26.38 10.19
N SER A 421 12.76 -25.57 11.08
CA SER A 421 12.41 -25.98 12.44
C SER A 421 11.44 -27.17 12.46
N ASN A 422 10.51 -27.24 11.52
CA ASN A 422 9.61 -28.39 11.35
C ASN A 422 10.36 -29.69 10.93
N TYR A 423 11.62 -29.56 10.45
CA TYR A 423 12.49 -30.70 10.12
C TYR A 423 13.59 -30.94 11.17
N GLY A 424 13.47 -30.30 12.35
CA GLY A 424 14.40 -30.50 13.45
C GLY A 424 15.74 -29.80 13.28
N VAL A 425 15.78 -28.73 12.51
CA VAL A 425 16.95 -27.87 12.27
C VAL A 425 16.76 -26.50 12.90
N GLU A 426 17.73 -26.02 13.66
CA GLU A 426 17.78 -24.66 14.20
C GLU A 426 18.82 -23.85 13.41
N LEU A 427 18.44 -22.69 12.86
CA LEU A 427 19.42 -21.76 12.28
C LEU A 427 20.18 -21.05 13.41
N LYS A 428 21.44 -21.48 13.68
CA LYS A 428 22.29 -20.88 14.70
C LYS A 428 23.26 -19.85 14.13
N GLY A 429 23.88 -19.06 15.00
CA GLY A 429 24.82 -18.01 14.63
C GLY A 429 24.14 -16.75 14.06
N ALA A 430 24.91 -15.90 13.42
CA ALA A 430 24.40 -14.67 12.81
C ALA A 430 23.52 -14.95 11.57
N MET A 431 22.47 -14.15 11.41
CA MET A 431 21.62 -14.16 10.21
C MET A 431 21.63 -12.77 9.58
N PHE A 432 21.45 -12.71 8.26
CA PHE A 432 21.26 -11.48 7.50
C PHE A 432 20.03 -11.63 6.60
N ASP A 433 19.01 -10.84 6.85
CA ASP A 433 17.81 -10.81 6.03
C ASP A 433 17.85 -9.61 5.08
N THR A 434 17.83 -9.87 3.77
CA THR A 434 17.90 -8.84 2.73
C THR A 434 16.64 -7.98 2.68
N MET A 435 15.47 -8.55 2.99
CA MET A 435 14.20 -7.82 3.10
C MET A 435 14.24 -6.79 4.24
N ILE A 436 14.71 -7.20 5.42
CA ILE A 436 14.81 -6.31 6.60
C ILE A 436 15.91 -5.26 6.39
N ALA A 437 17.04 -5.63 5.80
CA ALA A 437 18.11 -4.69 5.46
C ALA A 437 17.61 -3.58 4.53
N HIS A 438 16.91 -3.96 3.46
CA HIS A 438 16.32 -2.98 2.53
C HIS A 438 15.23 -2.14 3.18
N TYR A 439 14.41 -2.72 4.06
CA TYR A 439 13.40 -1.99 4.81
C TYR A 439 14.00 -0.90 5.71
N LEU A 440 15.12 -1.14 6.39
CA LEU A 440 15.80 -0.12 7.19
C LEU A 440 16.41 1.00 6.34
N ILE A 441 16.84 0.68 5.12
CA ILE A 441 17.41 1.64 4.18
C ILE A 441 16.30 2.49 3.51
N GLN A 442 15.19 1.85 3.10
CA GLN A 442 14.10 2.48 2.34
C GLN A 442 12.72 1.95 2.76
N PRO A 443 12.21 2.35 3.94
CA PRO A 443 11.00 1.75 4.53
C PRO A 443 9.71 1.95 3.73
N GLU A 444 9.67 2.89 2.78
CA GLU A 444 8.47 3.23 1.99
C GLU A 444 8.38 2.43 0.68
N LEU A 445 9.39 1.60 0.36
CA LEU A 445 9.45 0.86 -0.90
C LEU A 445 8.98 -0.59 -0.75
N ARG A 446 8.98 -1.33 -1.85
CA ARG A 446 8.75 -2.78 -1.84
C ARG A 446 10.05 -3.49 -1.49
N HIS A 447 9.94 -4.57 -0.71
CA HIS A 447 11.10 -5.32 -0.22
C HIS A 447 11.15 -6.76 -0.75
N ASN A 448 10.37 -7.08 -1.79
CA ASN A 448 10.44 -8.37 -2.46
C ASN A 448 11.71 -8.46 -3.33
N MET A 449 12.21 -9.67 -3.50
CA MET A 449 13.48 -9.95 -4.16
C MET A 449 13.53 -9.44 -5.60
N ASP A 450 12.48 -9.70 -6.40
CA ASP A 450 12.40 -9.23 -7.80
C ASP A 450 12.62 -7.72 -7.91
N TYR A 451 11.93 -6.95 -7.07
CA TYR A 451 12.05 -5.50 -7.04
C TYR A 451 13.46 -5.05 -6.66
N MET A 452 14.05 -5.66 -5.64
CA MET A 452 15.41 -5.32 -5.20
C MET A 452 16.45 -5.75 -6.23
N ALA A 453 16.30 -6.91 -6.87
CA ALA A 453 17.18 -7.36 -7.93
C ALA A 453 17.16 -6.41 -9.14
N GLU A 454 15.96 -5.99 -9.59
CA GLU A 454 15.86 -5.02 -10.68
C GLU A 454 16.45 -3.66 -10.31
N THR A 455 16.18 -3.16 -9.10
CA THR A 455 16.55 -1.79 -8.71
C THR A 455 17.97 -1.64 -8.20
N LEU A 456 18.54 -2.66 -7.55
CA LEU A 456 19.86 -2.60 -6.93
C LEU A 456 20.95 -3.34 -7.72
N LEU A 457 20.57 -4.40 -8.45
CA LEU A 457 21.52 -5.23 -9.19
C LEU A 457 21.39 -5.04 -10.72
N GLY A 458 20.32 -4.39 -11.21
CA GLY A 458 20.02 -4.35 -12.64
C GLY A 458 19.73 -5.74 -13.22
N TYR A 459 19.22 -6.64 -12.41
CA TYR A 459 18.98 -8.04 -12.75
C TYR A 459 17.48 -8.37 -12.68
N ARG A 460 16.98 -9.09 -13.68
CA ARG A 460 15.59 -9.58 -13.73
C ARG A 460 15.56 -11.07 -13.44
N THR A 461 14.97 -11.43 -12.31
CA THR A 461 14.77 -12.79 -11.83
C THR A 461 13.70 -13.54 -12.65
N ILE A 462 13.70 -14.86 -12.54
CA ILE A 462 12.59 -15.71 -12.99
C ILE A 462 11.41 -15.46 -12.04
N HIS A 463 10.25 -15.09 -12.57
CA HIS A 463 9.06 -14.93 -11.72
C HIS A 463 8.41 -16.28 -11.43
N ILE A 464 7.94 -16.47 -10.19
CA ILE A 464 7.26 -17.70 -9.78
C ILE A 464 6.02 -18.02 -10.63
N GLU A 465 5.34 -17.01 -11.18
CA GLU A 465 4.22 -17.17 -12.09
C GLU A 465 4.64 -17.77 -13.46
N ASP A 466 5.88 -17.59 -13.87
CA ASP A 466 6.42 -18.21 -15.09
C ASP A 466 6.62 -19.72 -14.89
N LEU A 467 6.84 -20.14 -13.64
CA LEU A 467 7.06 -21.54 -13.27
C LEU A 467 5.74 -22.26 -12.93
N LEU A 468 4.91 -21.68 -12.08
CA LEU A 468 3.68 -22.28 -11.55
C LEU A 468 2.42 -21.86 -12.35
N GLY A 469 2.51 -20.84 -13.21
CA GLY A 469 1.38 -20.21 -13.86
C GLY A 469 0.72 -19.14 -13.02
N SER A 470 -0.21 -18.39 -13.64
CA SER A 470 -0.89 -17.25 -13.01
C SER A 470 -1.69 -17.65 -11.76
N LYS A 471 -1.70 -16.77 -10.74
CA LYS A 471 -2.45 -16.97 -9.49
C LYS A 471 -3.91 -17.33 -9.73
N GLY A 472 -4.38 -18.40 -9.10
CA GLY A 472 -5.76 -18.87 -9.18
C GLY A 472 -5.91 -20.38 -8.98
N LYS A 473 -7.15 -20.89 -9.13
CA LYS A 473 -7.46 -22.30 -8.92
C LYS A 473 -6.71 -23.32 -9.82
N LYS A 474 -6.04 -22.86 -10.86
CA LYS A 474 -5.24 -23.67 -11.80
C LYS A 474 -3.73 -23.50 -11.63
N GLN A 475 -3.28 -22.72 -10.66
CA GLN A 475 -1.85 -22.58 -10.37
C GLN A 475 -1.32 -23.94 -9.87
N LYS A 476 -0.20 -24.38 -10.42
CA LYS A 476 0.49 -25.60 -9.98
C LYS A 476 1.09 -25.39 -8.60
N ASN A 477 1.33 -26.49 -7.89
CA ASN A 477 2.16 -26.49 -6.69
C ASN A 477 3.63 -26.74 -7.07
N MET A 478 4.58 -26.25 -6.28
CA MET A 478 6.00 -26.49 -6.52
C MET A 478 6.33 -28.01 -6.59
N ARG A 479 5.61 -28.83 -5.80
CA ARG A 479 5.72 -30.30 -5.80
C ARG A 479 5.27 -30.97 -7.10
N ASP A 480 4.46 -30.29 -7.93
CA ASP A 480 4.00 -30.80 -9.23
C ASP A 480 5.08 -30.71 -10.32
N LEU A 481 6.18 -30.03 -10.05
CA LEU A 481 7.28 -29.82 -10.97
C LEU A 481 8.42 -30.82 -10.71
N SER A 482 9.15 -31.18 -11.77
CA SER A 482 10.37 -31.98 -11.64
C SER A 482 11.54 -31.12 -11.09
N PRO A 483 12.52 -31.75 -10.42
CA PRO A 483 13.72 -31.03 -9.97
C PRO A 483 14.44 -30.25 -11.06
N SER A 484 14.43 -30.75 -12.30
CA SER A 484 15.01 -30.07 -13.46
C SER A 484 14.26 -28.82 -13.92
N GLU A 485 12.96 -28.68 -13.56
CA GLU A 485 12.19 -27.47 -13.83
C GLU A 485 12.38 -26.41 -12.73
N ILE A 486 12.70 -26.84 -11.50
CA ILE A 486 12.81 -25.96 -10.33
C ILE A 486 14.23 -25.41 -10.16
N TYR A 487 15.29 -26.18 -10.47
CA TYR A 487 16.65 -25.93 -9.97
C TYR A 487 17.23 -24.58 -10.39
N GLU A 488 16.93 -24.12 -11.61
CA GLU A 488 17.44 -22.82 -12.07
C GLU A 488 16.80 -21.65 -11.31
N TYR A 489 15.49 -21.73 -11.07
CA TYR A 489 14.73 -20.75 -10.29
C TYR A 489 15.25 -20.69 -8.84
N ALA A 490 15.28 -21.83 -8.16
CA ALA A 490 15.69 -21.91 -6.75
C ALA A 490 17.17 -21.55 -6.52
N ALA A 491 18.04 -21.95 -7.45
CA ALA A 491 19.45 -21.56 -7.40
C ALA A 491 19.65 -20.06 -7.64
N GLU A 492 18.87 -19.47 -8.56
CA GLU A 492 18.85 -18.02 -8.79
C GLU A 492 18.45 -17.26 -7.52
N ASP A 493 17.43 -17.71 -6.80
CA ASP A 493 16.97 -17.06 -5.57
C ASP A 493 18.07 -17.01 -4.51
N ALA A 494 18.81 -18.10 -4.32
CA ALA A 494 19.95 -18.13 -3.39
C ALA A 494 21.12 -17.23 -3.83
N ASP A 495 21.47 -17.20 -5.13
CA ASP A 495 22.53 -16.32 -5.67
C ASP A 495 22.14 -14.84 -5.57
N ILE A 496 20.96 -14.49 -6.01
CA ILE A 496 20.47 -13.10 -5.97
C ILE A 496 20.40 -12.59 -4.53
N THR A 497 19.98 -13.43 -3.58
CA THR A 497 19.98 -13.10 -2.15
C THR A 497 21.37 -12.80 -1.63
N LEU A 498 22.39 -13.57 -2.02
CA LEU A 498 23.79 -13.29 -1.68
C LEU A 498 24.28 -11.97 -2.28
N ARG A 499 24.00 -11.72 -3.55
CA ARG A 499 24.35 -10.47 -4.23
C ARG A 499 23.68 -9.25 -3.61
N LEU A 500 22.39 -9.36 -3.24
CA LEU A 500 21.67 -8.31 -2.53
C LEU A 500 22.30 -7.99 -1.16
N LYS A 501 22.69 -9.01 -0.39
CA LYS A 501 23.41 -8.80 0.88
C LYS A 501 24.69 -7.99 0.65
N ASN A 502 25.46 -8.30 -0.39
CA ASN A 502 26.73 -7.60 -0.68
C ASN A 502 26.54 -6.11 -1.00
N VAL A 503 25.39 -5.75 -1.60
CA VAL A 503 25.03 -4.35 -1.88
C VAL A 503 24.39 -3.65 -0.67
N LEU A 504 23.59 -4.36 0.11
CA LEU A 504 22.82 -3.77 1.21
C LEU A 504 23.67 -3.56 2.48
N ALA A 505 24.58 -4.48 2.80
CA ALA A 505 25.39 -4.41 4.02
C ALA A 505 26.22 -3.11 4.12
N PRO A 506 26.93 -2.63 3.07
CA PRO A 506 27.62 -1.34 3.12
C PRO A 506 26.69 -0.16 3.34
N LYS A 507 25.48 -0.19 2.77
CA LYS A 507 24.47 0.89 2.89
C LYS A 507 23.90 0.99 4.31
N LEU A 508 23.73 -0.13 5.01
CA LEU A 508 23.33 -0.09 6.43
C LEU A 508 24.34 0.70 7.27
N LYS A 509 25.62 0.51 7.01
CA LYS A 509 26.69 1.22 7.69
C LYS A 509 26.75 2.70 7.31
N GLU A 510 26.64 3.01 6.01
CA GLU A 510 26.62 4.39 5.50
C GLU A 510 25.48 5.20 6.12
N LEU A 511 24.30 4.60 6.27
CA LEU A 511 23.12 5.24 6.85
C LEU A 511 23.09 5.20 8.39
N ASN A 512 24.11 4.62 9.05
CA ASN A 512 24.16 4.47 10.51
C ASN A 512 22.96 3.72 11.11
N VAL A 513 22.49 2.68 10.41
CA VAL A 513 21.40 1.79 10.89
C VAL A 513 21.88 0.35 11.10
N GLU A 514 23.20 0.12 11.01
CA GLU A 514 23.83 -1.19 11.19
C GLU A 514 23.62 -1.74 12.62
N GLU A 515 23.73 -0.89 13.64
CA GLU A 515 23.49 -1.28 15.04
C GLU A 515 22.02 -1.70 15.25
N LEU A 516 21.07 -0.94 14.71
CA LEU A 516 19.64 -1.27 14.75
C LEU A 516 19.39 -2.62 14.07
N PHE A 517 20.04 -2.88 12.93
CA PHE A 517 19.91 -4.13 12.19
C PHE A 517 20.41 -5.33 13.01
N TRP A 518 21.65 -5.26 13.53
CA TRP A 518 22.29 -6.40 14.20
C TRP A 518 21.85 -6.61 15.65
N SER A 519 21.53 -5.54 16.39
CA SER A 519 21.19 -5.63 17.82
C SER A 519 19.70 -5.80 18.09
N ILE A 520 18.83 -5.41 17.16
CA ILE A 520 17.37 -5.46 17.34
C ILE A 520 16.69 -6.32 16.28
N GLU A 521 16.79 -5.95 14.99
CA GLU A 521 15.97 -6.57 13.97
C GLU A 521 16.34 -8.02 13.68
N MET A 522 17.62 -8.34 13.60
CA MET A 522 18.04 -9.72 13.34
C MET A 522 17.79 -10.69 14.50
N PRO A 523 18.10 -10.34 15.76
CA PRO A 523 17.70 -11.18 16.89
C PRO A 523 16.18 -11.38 17.00
N LEU A 524 15.40 -10.35 16.67
CA LEU A 524 13.94 -10.39 16.71
C LEU A 524 13.36 -11.46 15.74
N VAL A 525 14.03 -11.77 14.63
CA VAL A 525 13.59 -12.83 13.69
C VAL A 525 13.34 -14.14 14.42
N ARG A 526 14.25 -14.54 15.33
CA ARG A 526 14.10 -15.79 16.12
C ARG A 526 12.97 -15.73 17.13
N VAL A 527 12.79 -14.57 17.75
CA VAL A 527 11.69 -14.35 18.71
C VAL A 527 10.35 -14.50 18.01
N LEU A 528 10.19 -13.86 16.85
CA LEU A 528 8.95 -13.93 16.10
C LEU A 528 8.70 -15.33 15.55
N ALA A 529 9.73 -16.00 15.04
CA ALA A 529 9.62 -17.38 14.59
C ALA A 529 9.19 -18.34 15.74
N ASP A 530 9.75 -18.19 16.95
CA ASP A 530 9.34 -18.97 18.12
C ASP A 530 7.88 -18.70 18.52
N MET A 531 7.44 -17.41 18.44
CA MET A 531 6.05 -17.03 18.70
C MET A 531 5.10 -17.63 17.65
N GLU A 532 5.46 -17.53 16.36
CA GLU A 532 4.66 -18.05 15.25
C GLU A 532 4.58 -19.59 15.28
N LEU A 533 5.68 -20.26 15.54
CA LEU A 533 5.71 -21.73 15.71
C LEU A 533 4.90 -22.21 16.93
N THR A 534 4.94 -21.45 18.04
CA THR A 534 4.15 -21.73 19.25
C THR A 534 2.66 -21.52 18.96
N GLY A 535 2.29 -20.40 18.34
CA GLY A 535 0.90 -20.04 18.11
C GLY A 535 0.13 -19.71 19.39
N VAL A 536 -1.17 -19.53 19.25
CA VAL A 536 -2.08 -19.21 20.36
C VAL A 536 -3.29 -20.14 20.37
N ARG A 537 -3.67 -20.58 21.55
CA ARG A 537 -4.84 -21.43 21.76
C ARG A 537 -6.13 -20.64 21.81
N ILE A 538 -7.18 -21.22 21.23
CA ILE A 538 -8.51 -20.63 21.19
C ILE A 538 -9.54 -21.59 21.82
N ASP A 539 -10.37 -21.07 22.72
CA ASP A 539 -11.54 -21.77 23.23
C ASP A 539 -12.67 -21.71 22.20
N THR A 540 -12.84 -22.82 21.47
CA THR A 540 -13.86 -22.93 20.42
C THR A 540 -15.27 -22.96 20.96
N GLU A 541 -15.49 -23.46 22.20
CA GLU A 541 -16.81 -23.46 22.82
C GLU A 541 -17.20 -22.05 23.27
N ALA A 542 -16.28 -21.30 23.87
CA ALA A 542 -16.51 -19.89 24.17
C ALA A 542 -16.81 -19.09 22.90
N LEU A 543 -16.10 -19.33 21.76
CA LEU A 543 -16.41 -18.70 20.48
C LEU A 543 -17.79 -19.03 19.96
N LYS A 544 -18.26 -20.28 20.08
CA LYS A 544 -19.61 -20.67 19.70
C LYS A 544 -20.68 -19.96 20.53
N GLU A 545 -20.44 -19.78 21.83
CA GLU A 545 -21.35 -19.02 22.68
C GLU A 545 -21.34 -17.53 22.32
N THR A 546 -20.17 -16.95 22.11
CA THR A 546 -20.04 -15.55 21.61
C THR A 546 -20.76 -15.38 20.27
N SER A 547 -20.68 -16.36 19.36
CA SER A 547 -21.38 -16.34 18.08
C SER A 547 -22.90 -16.24 18.25
N LYS A 548 -23.46 -17.02 19.19
CA LYS A 548 -24.90 -16.97 19.49
C LYS A 548 -25.32 -15.60 20.03
N ILE A 549 -24.56 -15.09 21.00
CA ILE A 549 -24.80 -13.78 21.61
C ILE A 549 -24.76 -12.67 20.54
N PHE A 550 -23.73 -12.65 19.70
CA PHE A 550 -23.57 -11.65 18.65
C PHE A 550 -24.65 -11.74 17.58
N THR A 551 -25.03 -12.96 17.18
CA THR A 551 -26.10 -13.18 16.20
C THR A 551 -27.44 -12.68 16.73
N GLU A 552 -27.78 -12.93 18.00
CA GLU A 552 -29.03 -12.46 18.57
C GLU A 552 -29.04 -10.93 18.74
N ARG A 553 -27.92 -10.30 19.20
CA ARG A 553 -27.81 -8.83 19.27
C ARG A 553 -27.90 -8.21 17.88
N MET A 554 -27.25 -8.79 16.87
CA MET A 554 -27.30 -8.33 15.49
C MET A 554 -28.73 -8.39 14.94
N ARG A 555 -29.47 -9.46 15.24
CA ARG A 555 -30.89 -9.59 14.89
C ARG A 555 -31.74 -8.51 15.56
N GLN A 556 -31.47 -8.19 16.82
CA GLN A 556 -32.19 -7.12 17.52
C GLN A 556 -31.95 -5.75 16.87
N TYR A 557 -30.69 -5.42 16.54
CA TYR A 557 -30.34 -4.20 15.79
C TYR A 557 -31.07 -4.15 14.43
N GLU A 558 -31.15 -5.27 13.72
CA GLU A 558 -31.82 -5.36 12.42
C GLU A 558 -33.32 -5.03 12.56
N VAL A 559 -33.98 -5.62 13.56
CA VAL A 559 -35.42 -5.31 13.88
C VAL A 559 -35.59 -3.84 14.20
N ASP A 560 -34.74 -3.26 15.05
CA ASP A 560 -34.85 -1.86 15.44
C ASP A 560 -34.59 -0.92 14.23
N ILE A 561 -33.61 -1.23 13.39
CA ILE A 561 -33.29 -0.49 12.16
C ILE A 561 -34.49 -0.50 11.20
N PHE A 562 -35.11 -1.66 10.95
CA PHE A 562 -36.26 -1.76 10.05
C PHE A 562 -37.49 -1.03 10.60
N LYS A 563 -37.72 -1.12 11.89
CA LYS A 563 -38.78 -0.37 12.57
C LYS A 563 -38.57 1.14 12.44
N GLU A 564 -37.35 1.63 12.62
CA GLU A 564 -37.03 3.05 12.51
C GLU A 564 -37.04 3.56 11.06
N ALA A 565 -36.62 2.72 10.10
CA ALA A 565 -36.65 3.02 8.67
C ALA A 565 -38.09 2.95 8.08
N GLY A 566 -39.00 2.17 8.72
CA GLY A 566 -40.32 1.86 8.22
C GLY A 566 -40.38 0.91 7.04
N GLU A 567 -39.27 0.23 6.72
CA GLU A 567 -39.15 -0.78 5.68
C GLU A 567 -37.88 -1.65 5.87
N GLU A 568 -37.92 -2.85 5.28
CA GLU A 568 -36.76 -3.75 5.24
C GLU A 568 -35.84 -3.39 4.08
N PHE A 569 -34.53 -3.43 4.31
CA PHE A 569 -33.49 -3.18 3.33
C PHE A 569 -32.18 -3.89 3.70
N ASN A 570 -31.23 -4.00 2.78
CA ASN A 570 -29.92 -4.59 3.07
C ASN A 570 -29.00 -3.59 3.79
N ILE A 571 -28.87 -3.74 5.12
CA ILE A 571 -28.05 -2.89 6.01
C ILE A 571 -26.56 -2.99 5.66
N SER A 572 -26.13 -4.08 5.03
CA SER A 572 -24.75 -4.28 4.54
C SER A 572 -24.49 -3.56 3.21
N SER A 573 -25.52 -3.03 2.54
CA SER A 573 -25.37 -2.29 1.30
C SER A 573 -25.17 -0.79 1.58
N PRO A 574 -23.97 -0.21 1.34
CA PRO A 574 -23.75 1.23 1.52
C PRO A 574 -24.76 2.08 0.74
N LYS A 575 -25.17 1.61 -0.44
CA LYS A 575 -26.13 2.30 -1.28
C LYS A 575 -27.51 2.37 -0.62
N GLN A 576 -28.06 1.21 -0.17
CA GLN A 576 -29.39 1.17 0.42
C GLN A 576 -29.43 1.92 1.76
N VAL A 577 -28.39 1.80 2.58
CA VAL A 577 -28.26 2.60 3.81
C VAL A 577 -28.24 4.10 3.50
N GLY A 578 -27.51 4.53 2.48
CA GLY A 578 -27.49 5.93 2.06
C GLY A 578 -28.84 6.42 1.55
N ASP A 579 -29.54 5.61 0.74
CA ASP A 579 -30.88 5.93 0.23
C ASP A 579 -31.91 6.08 1.37
N ILE A 580 -31.82 5.25 2.41
CA ILE A 580 -32.67 5.34 3.60
C ILE A 580 -32.33 6.58 4.43
N LEU A 581 -31.05 6.71 4.87
CA LEU A 581 -30.68 7.76 5.83
C LEU A 581 -30.76 9.16 5.23
N PHE A 582 -30.28 9.34 4.00
CA PHE A 582 -30.11 10.64 3.36
C PHE A 582 -31.17 10.92 2.29
N GLY A 583 -31.72 9.89 1.63
CA GLY A 583 -32.78 10.04 0.63
C GLY A 583 -34.16 10.14 1.26
N LYS A 584 -34.56 9.13 2.06
CA LYS A 584 -35.87 9.01 2.65
C LYS A 584 -36.01 9.79 3.97
N MET A 585 -35.09 9.52 4.93
CA MET A 585 -35.19 10.12 6.28
C MET A 585 -34.57 11.52 6.37
N GLN A 586 -33.73 11.93 5.41
CA GLN A 586 -33.13 13.26 5.33
C GLN A 586 -32.41 13.71 6.61
N ILE A 587 -31.67 12.79 7.27
CA ILE A 587 -31.02 13.02 8.56
C ILE A 587 -29.93 14.12 8.48
N MET A 588 -29.47 14.42 7.27
CA MET A 588 -28.40 15.40 6.99
C MET A 588 -28.81 16.29 5.80
N ASP A 589 -28.71 17.61 5.92
CA ASP A 589 -29.15 18.57 4.88
C ASP A 589 -28.33 18.48 3.60
N LYS A 590 -27.01 18.24 3.71
CA LYS A 590 -26.07 18.13 2.57
C LYS A 590 -25.15 16.91 2.74
N PRO A 591 -25.66 15.70 2.51
CA PRO A 591 -24.86 14.49 2.64
C PRO A 591 -23.81 14.41 1.53
N LYS A 592 -22.58 14.00 1.89
CA LYS A 592 -21.51 13.75 0.93
C LYS A 592 -21.90 12.60 0.00
N LYS A 593 -21.59 12.75 -1.29
CA LYS A 593 -21.75 11.68 -2.30
C LYS A 593 -20.39 11.27 -2.86
N THR A 594 -20.31 10.01 -3.26
CA THR A 594 -19.16 9.48 -4.02
C THR A 594 -19.15 10.07 -5.43
N LYS A 595 -18.05 9.89 -6.17
CA LYS A 595 -17.96 10.26 -7.59
C LYS A 595 -19.04 9.57 -8.46
N THR A 596 -19.58 8.45 -8.00
CA THR A 596 -20.68 7.72 -8.66
C THR A 596 -22.08 8.14 -8.21
N GLY A 597 -22.19 9.24 -7.45
CA GLY A 597 -23.46 9.78 -6.98
C GLY A 597 -24.10 9.04 -5.80
N GLN A 598 -23.49 8.00 -5.26
CA GLN A 598 -23.95 7.29 -4.07
C GLN A 598 -23.64 8.10 -2.81
N TYR A 599 -24.53 8.04 -1.84
CA TYR A 599 -24.26 8.62 -0.53
C TYR A 599 -23.09 7.92 0.17
N VAL A 600 -22.19 8.70 0.77
CA VAL A 600 -21.09 8.17 1.57
C VAL A 600 -21.63 7.75 2.93
N THR A 601 -21.53 6.46 3.25
CA THR A 601 -21.94 5.87 4.53
C THR A 601 -20.78 5.22 5.25
N SER A 602 -19.56 5.85 5.13
CA SER A 602 -18.40 5.41 5.90
C SER A 602 -18.66 5.56 7.41
N GLU A 603 -17.92 4.81 8.21
CA GLU A 603 -18.04 4.86 9.67
C GLU A 603 -17.87 6.28 10.20
N GLU A 604 -16.90 7.03 9.69
CA GLU A 604 -16.63 8.43 10.05
C GLU A 604 -17.86 9.34 9.78
N VAL A 605 -18.50 9.19 8.62
CA VAL A 605 -19.69 9.97 8.26
C VAL A 605 -20.85 9.60 9.18
N LEU A 606 -21.06 8.30 9.44
CA LEU A 606 -22.17 7.88 10.32
C LEU A 606 -21.91 8.32 11.77
N GLN A 607 -20.70 8.22 12.28
CA GLN A 607 -20.34 8.72 13.62
C GLN A 607 -20.60 10.22 13.76
N SER A 608 -20.35 11.03 12.71
CA SER A 608 -20.61 12.47 12.74
C SER A 608 -22.08 12.86 12.87
N ILE A 609 -22.99 11.93 12.62
CA ILE A 609 -24.46 12.13 12.69
C ILE A 609 -25.13 11.16 13.68
N GLU A 610 -24.37 10.45 14.50
CA GLU A 610 -24.87 9.44 15.43
C GLU A 610 -25.90 10.00 16.41
N SER A 611 -25.67 11.24 16.89
CA SER A 611 -26.57 11.92 17.83
C SER A 611 -27.89 12.40 17.20
N LYS A 612 -27.98 12.42 15.85
CA LYS A 612 -29.15 12.98 15.17
C LYS A 612 -30.37 12.03 15.13
N HIS A 613 -30.14 10.71 15.08
CA HIS A 613 -31.20 9.72 15.03
C HIS A 613 -30.75 8.35 15.51
N PRO A 614 -31.53 7.61 16.31
CA PRO A 614 -31.19 6.30 16.85
C PRO A 614 -30.78 5.27 15.77
N ILE A 615 -31.42 5.30 14.60
CA ILE A 615 -31.07 4.40 13.48
C ILE A 615 -29.60 4.40 13.11
N VAL A 616 -28.92 5.56 13.23
CA VAL A 616 -27.52 5.69 12.86
C VAL A 616 -26.64 4.89 13.83
N ARG A 617 -26.92 5.01 15.13
CA ARG A 617 -26.24 4.21 16.17
C ARG A 617 -26.50 2.72 15.96
N ASN A 618 -27.74 2.32 15.68
CA ASN A 618 -28.11 0.93 15.44
C ASN A 618 -27.41 0.36 14.20
N ILE A 619 -27.26 1.15 13.12
CA ILE A 619 -26.51 0.75 11.92
C ILE A 619 -25.01 0.62 12.22
N LEU A 620 -24.41 1.53 12.99
CA LEU A 620 -23.01 1.44 13.42
C LEU A 620 -22.78 0.19 14.26
N ASN A 621 -23.64 -0.08 15.25
CA ASN A 621 -23.58 -1.27 16.09
C ASN A 621 -23.75 -2.56 15.26
N TYR A 622 -24.75 -2.62 14.37
CA TYR A 622 -24.95 -3.76 13.46
C TYR A 622 -23.70 -4.04 12.60
N ARG A 623 -23.14 -3.01 11.97
CA ARG A 623 -21.94 -3.16 11.14
C ARG A 623 -20.72 -3.58 11.94
N GLY A 624 -20.53 -3.00 13.13
CA GLY A 624 -19.46 -3.39 14.06
C GLY A 624 -19.59 -4.86 14.46
N MET A 625 -20.78 -5.26 14.91
CA MET A 625 -21.08 -6.64 15.30
C MET A 625 -20.88 -7.63 14.16
N LYS A 626 -21.37 -7.30 12.95
CA LYS A 626 -21.19 -8.12 11.76
C LYS A 626 -19.71 -8.30 11.39
N LYS A 627 -18.93 -7.23 11.50
CA LYS A 627 -17.47 -7.29 11.26
C LYS A 627 -16.79 -8.21 12.27
N LEU A 628 -17.10 -8.08 13.55
CA LEU A 628 -16.53 -8.92 14.59
C LEU A 628 -16.92 -10.39 14.40
N LEU A 629 -18.18 -10.65 14.09
CA LEU A 629 -18.69 -12.00 13.84
C LEU A 629 -17.95 -12.66 12.66
N SER A 630 -17.93 -12.00 11.50
CA SER A 630 -17.35 -12.57 10.28
C SER A 630 -15.81 -12.63 10.31
N THR A 631 -15.15 -11.64 10.91
CA THR A 631 -13.68 -11.53 10.87
C THR A 631 -13.01 -12.38 11.93
N TYR A 632 -13.65 -12.52 13.11
CA TYR A 632 -13.04 -13.23 14.24
C TYR A 632 -13.83 -14.45 14.65
N VAL A 633 -15.10 -14.30 15.03
CA VAL A 633 -15.85 -15.37 15.69
C VAL A 633 -16.07 -16.59 14.79
N GLU A 634 -16.41 -16.38 13.52
CA GLU A 634 -16.63 -17.43 12.52
C GLU A 634 -15.35 -17.84 11.77
N ALA A 635 -14.37 -16.93 11.70
CA ALA A 635 -13.13 -17.19 10.96
C ALA A 635 -12.07 -17.92 11.80
N LEU A 636 -11.85 -17.50 13.05
CA LEU A 636 -10.79 -18.06 13.91
C LEU A 636 -10.86 -19.59 14.06
N PRO A 637 -12.03 -20.23 14.28
CA PRO A 637 -12.08 -21.70 14.38
C PRO A 637 -11.60 -22.43 13.11
N LYS A 638 -11.74 -21.79 11.94
CA LYS A 638 -11.31 -22.38 10.65
C LYS A 638 -9.81 -22.24 10.40
N LEU A 639 -9.15 -21.37 11.16
CA LEU A 639 -7.72 -21.10 11.08
C LEU A 639 -6.91 -21.92 12.09
N ILE A 640 -7.56 -22.72 12.93
CA ILE A 640 -6.86 -23.64 13.84
C ILE A 640 -6.14 -24.69 12.99
N ASN A 641 -4.84 -24.73 13.11
CA ASN A 641 -4.01 -25.72 12.43
C ASN A 641 -4.29 -27.12 13.02
N PRO A 642 -4.70 -28.10 12.22
CA PRO A 642 -5.09 -29.44 12.74
C PRO A 642 -3.91 -30.21 13.33
N ARG A 643 -2.66 -29.86 13.01
CA ARG A 643 -1.46 -30.51 13.53
C ARG A 643 -1.08 -30.01 14.92
N THR A 644 -1.23 -28.71 15.17
CA THR A 644 -0.82 -28.06 16.43
C THR A 644 -1.99 -27.80 17.37
N GLY A 645 -3.20 -27.65 16.84
CA GLY A 645 -4.38 -27.23 17.61
C GLY A 645 -4.42 -25.71 17.89
N HIS A 646 -3.48 -24.94 17.33
CA HIS A 646 -3.33 -23.50 17.56
C HIS A 646 -3.64 -22.68 16.32
N ILE A 647 -3.79 -21.37 16.53
CA ILE A 647 -3.78 -20.37 15.47
C ILE A 647 -2.37 -19.78 15.41
N HIS A 648 -1.81 -19.74 14.22
CA HIS A 648 -0.49 -19.17 13.94
C HIS A 648 -0.67 -17.91 13.11
N THR A 649 -0.49 -16.74 13.74
CA THR A 649 -0.44 -15.46 13.02
C THR A 649 0.96 -15.26 12.48
N SER A 650 1.12 -14.49 11.41
CA SER A 650 2.43 -14.05 10.92
C SER A 650 2.71 -12.62 11.36
N PHE A 651 3.85 -12.36 12.00
CA PHE A 651 4.32 -11.04 12.37
C PHE A 651 5.26 -10.46 11.31
N ASN A 652 4.87 -9.32 10.72
CA ASN A 652 5.66 -8.68 9.67
C ASN A 652 6.53 -7.56 10.26
N GLN A 653 7.86 -7.66 10.11
CA GLN A 653 8.82 -6.63 10.53
C GLN A 653 8.99 -5.50 9.50
N ALA A 654 8.80 -5.78 8.21
CA ALA A 654 9.12 -4.90 7.10
C ALA A 654 7.89 -4.32 6.38
N LEU A 655 6.78 -4.09 7.09
CA LEU A 655 5.54 -3.61 6.48
C LEU A 655 5.16 -2.18 6.88
N THR A 656 5.34 -1.80 8.15
CA THR A 656 4.92 -0.49 8.64
C THR A 656 6.02 0.54 8.50
N ALA A 657 5.69 1.76 8.08
CA ALA A 657 6.68 2.84 7.97
C ALA A 657 7.20 3.37 9.34
N THR A 658 6.62 2.93 10.46
CA THR A 658 6.98 3.37 11.81
C THR A 658 7.94 2.43 12.54
N GLY A 659 8.20 1.24 12.03
CA GLY A 659 8.94 0.20 12.74
C GLY A 659 8.06 -0.72 13.60
N ARG A 660 6.78 -0.41 13.81
CA ARG A 660 5.85 -1.30 14.52
C ARG A 660 5.70 -2.62 13.76
N LEU A 661 5.54 -3.72 14.50
CA LEU A 661 5.12 -4.99 13.93
C LEU A 661 3.68 -4.89 13.42
N SER A 662 3.36 -5.65 12.40
CA SER A 662 1.98 -5.92 12.01
C SER A 662 1.70 -7.42 12.02
N SER A 663 0.46 -7.80 12.26
CA SER A 663 0.02 -9.19 12.30
C SER A 663 -0.91 -9.46 11.11
N SER A 664 -0.74 -10.61 10.46
CA SER A 664 -1.56 -11.05 9.34
C SER A 664 -1.85 -12.56 9.41
N ASP A 665 -2.90 -12.97 8.76
CA ASP A 665 -3.31 -14.36 8.53
C ASP A 665 -3.43 -15.25 9.79
N PRO A 666 -4.20 -14.80 10.83
CA PRO A 666 -5.11 -13.64 10.94
C PRO A 666 -4.46 -12.42 11.59
N ASN A 667 -5.00 -11.22 11.35
CA ASN A 667 -4.57 -10.03 12.09
C ASN A 667 -5.18 -10.01 13.50
N LEU A 668 -4.37 -10.37 14.50
CA LEU A 668 -4.76 -10.41 15.90
C LEU A 668 -4.58 -9.08 16.64
N GLN A 669 -3.81 -8.13 16.07
CA GLN A 669 -3.57 -6.81 16.67
C GLN A 669 -4.77 -5.86 16.53
N ASN A 670 -5.73 -6.17 15.64
CA ASN A 670 -6.91 -5.34 15.41
C ASN A 670 -8.17 -5.79 16.19
N ILE A 671 -8.04 -6.72 17.13
CA ILE A 671 -9.14 -7.13 18.03
C ILE A 671 -9.45 -5.96 18.96
N PRO A 672 -10.70 -5.42 18.98
CA PRO A 672 -11.02 -4.24 19.76
C PRO A 672 -10.79 -4.44 21.27
N VAL A 673 -10.13 -3.48 21.92
CA VAL A 673 -9.84 -3.49 23.36
C VAL A 673 -10.94 -2.78 24.16
N ARG A 674 -11.52 -1.70 23.58
CA ARG A 674 -12.34 -0.74 24.32
C ARG A 674 -13.83 -1.04 24.33
N THR A 675 -14.29 -1.92 23.44
CA THR A 675 -15.70 -2.27 23.31
C THR A 675 -16.00 -3.55 24.09
N ASP A 676 -17.18 -3.64 24.71
CA ASP A 676 -17.58 -4.84 25.42
C ASP A 676 -17.64 -6.08 24.51
N ASP A 677 -17.98 -5.88 23.24
CA ASP A 677 -17.96 -6.95 22.24
C ASP A 677 -16.55 -7.45 21.89
N GLY A 678 -15.56 -6.54 21.87
CA GLY A 678 -14.15 -6.90 21.71
C GLY A 678 -13.62 -7.69 22.92
N LYS A 679 -14.04 -7.33 24.12
CA LYS A 679 -13.72 -8.06 25.36
C LYS A 679 -14.22 -9.50 25.32
N GLU A 680 -15.42 -9.75 24.79
CA GLU A 680 -15.95 -11.11 24.61
C GLU A 680 -15.08 -11.98 23.71
N ILE A 681 -14.51 -11.40 22.65
CA ILE A 681 -13.56 -12.11 21.77
C ILE A 681 -12.26 -12.42 22.51
N ARG A 682 -11.73 -11.48 23.31
CA ARG A 682 -10.50 -11.70 24.07
C ARG A 682 -10.61 -12.81 25.10
N LYS A 683 -11.79 -13.07 25.66
CA LYS A 683 -12.03 -14.24 26.54
C LYS A 683 -11.73 -15.58 25.88
N CYS A 684 -11.83 -15.64 24.55
CA CYS A 684 -11.62 -16.87 23.81
C CYS A 684 -10.15 -17.22 23.60
N PHE A 685 -9.22 -16.28 23.85
CA PHE A 685 -7.78 -16.53 23.79
C PHE A 685 -7.30 -17.05 25.13
N ILE A 686 -6.85 -18.30 25.16
CA ILE A 686 -6.48 -19.04 26.36
C ILE A 686 -5.02 -19.51 26.29
N PRO A 687 -4.36 -19.73 27.44
CA PRO A 687 -3.00 -20.28 27.47
C PRO A 687 -2.99 -21.77 27.14
N GLU A 688 -1.81 -22.35 27.07
CA GLU A 688 -1.62 -23.81 27.01
C GLU A 688 -2.29 -24.52 28.20
N GLU A 689 -2.58 -25.83 28.00
CA GLU A 689 -3.19 -26.62 29.04
C GLU A 689 -2.28 -26.70 30.28
N GLY A 690 -2.85 -26.37 31.43
CA GLY A 690 -2.09 -26.30 32.68
C GLY A 690 -1.30 -25.00 32.87
N CYS A 691 -1.33 -24.07 31.95
CA CYS A 691 -0.70 -22.75 32.04
C CYS A 691 -1.69 -21.65 32.46
N MET A 692 -1.14 -20.50 32.80
CA MET A 692 -1.85 -19.26 33.06
C MET A 692 -1.56 -18.27 31.94
N PHE A 693 -2.53 -17.39 31.64
CA PHE A 693 -2.32 -16.27 30.76
C PHE A 693 -1.69 -15.13 31.54
N PHE A 694 -0.61 -14.57 31.02
CA PHE A 694 0.08 -13.43 31.58
C PHE A 694 0.19 -12.34 30.54
N SER A 695 -0.18 -11.11 30.89
CA SER A 695 -0.05 -9.93 30.04
C SER A 695 0.82 -8.89 30.74
N ALA A 696 1.69 -8.25 29.98
CA ALA A 696 2.47 -7.10 30.42
C ALA A 696 2.37 -5.97 29.40
N ASP A 697 1.97 -4.77 29.84
CA ASP A 697 1.69 -3.61 28.97
C ASP A 697 2.45 -2.38 29.43
N TYR A 698 3.01 -1.61 28.48
CA TYR A 698 3.69 -0.38 28.84
C TYR A 698 2.72 0.73 29.23
N SER A 699 2.93 1.30 30.41
CA SER A 699 2.13 2.41 30.89
C SER A 699 2.53 3.72 30.23
N GLN A 700 1.71 4.19 29.28
CA GLN A 700 1.84 5.52 28.65
C GLN A 700 3.20 5.77 27.97
N ILE A 701 3.76 4.78 27.28
CA ILE A 701 5.11 4.82 26.73
C ILE A 701 5.34 6.01 25.79
N GLU A 702 4.38 6.33 24.90
CA GLU A 702 4.51 7.46 23.97
C GLU A 702 4.65 8.81 24.69
N LEU A 703 3.94 9.00 25.81
CA LEU A 703 4.04 10.21 26.61
C LEU A 703 5.38 10.29 27.37
N ARG A 704 5.91 9.15 27.80
CA ARG A 704 7.23 9.07 28.43
C ARG A 704 8.36 9.36 27.43
N ILE A 705 8.22 8.86 26.22
CA ILE A 705 9.14 9.17 25.11
C ILE A 705 9.06 10.68 24.79
N MET A 706 7.87 11.27 24.73
CA MET A 706 7.71 12.71 24.52
C MET A 706 8.37 13.52 25.66
N ALA A 707 8.23 13.11 26.92
CA ALA A 707 8.89 13.75 28.06
C ALA A 707 10.42 13.70 27.93
N HIS A 708 10.96 12.57 27.49
CA HIS A 708 12.39 12.41 27.21
C HIS A 708 12.88 13.31 26.07
N LEU A 709 12.18 13.28 24.92
CA LEU A 709 12.58 14.02 23.73
C LEU A 709 12.43 15.54 23.86
N SER A 710 11.41 15.99 24.57
CA SER A 710 11.17 17.42 24.80
C SER A 710 11.96 17.98 25.98
N GLU A 711 12.40 17.13 26.92
CA GLU A 711 12.99 17.52 28.20
C GLU A 711 12.14 18.54 28.98
N ASP A 712 10.80 18.42 28.85
CA ASP A 712 9.88 19.31 29.55
C ASP A 712 9.85 19.00 31.06
N ASP A 713 10.24 19.99 31.87
CA ASP A 713 10.42 19.81 33.32
C ASP A 713 9.12 19.39 34.02
N ASN A 714 7.99 19.98 33.65
CA ASN A 714 6.69 19.65 34.22
C ASN A 714 6.23 18.23 33.88
N MET A 715 6.50 17.80 32.64
CA MET A 715 6.13 16.46 32.18
C MET A 715 7.03 15.39 32.82
N MET A 716 8.35 15.68 32.90
CA MET A 716 9.31 14.78 33.57
C MET A 716 9.04 14.64 35.05
N GLU A 717 8.73 15.76 35.74
CA GLU A 717 8.37 15.75 37.17
C GLU A 717 7.15 14.86 37.39
N ALA A 718 6.08 15.04 36.64
CA ALA A 718 4.87 14.21 36.77
C ALA A 718 5.15 12.71 36.68
N PHE A 719 6.02 12.30 35.74
CA PHE A 719 6.38 10.90 35.60
C PHE A 719 7.32 10.38 36.67
N ARG A 720 8.25 11.21 37.20
CA ARG A 720 9.18 10.81 38.26
C ARG A 720 8.48 10.66 39.61
N GLU A 721 7.52 11.53 39.88
CA GLU A 721 6.70 11.49 41.09
C GLU A 721 5.58 10.41 41.01
N GLY A 722 5.42 9.74 39.89
CA GLY A 722 4.40 8.69 39.68
C GLY A 722 2.97 9.19 39.61
N TYR A 723 2.76 10.48 39.29
CA TYR A 723 1.43 11.03 39.14
C TYR A 723 0.76 10.53 37.84
N ASP A 724 -0.56 10.41 37.88
CA ASP A 724 -1.35 10.22 36.64
C ASP A 724 -1.17 11.46 35.77
N ILE A 725 -0.43 11.31 34.64
CA ILE A 725 -0.11 12.43 33.75
C ILE A 725 -1.35 13.13 33.23
N HIS A 726 -2.47 12.39 33.01
CA HIS A 726 -3.71 12.99 32.54
C HIS A 726 -4.38 13.81 33.63
N ARG A 727 -4.31 13.34 34.87
CA ARG A 727 -4.79 14.07 36.06
C ARG A 727 -3.89 15.27 36.35
N ALA A 728 -2.57 15.09 36.24
CA ALA A 728 -1.60 16.19 36.41
C ALA A 728 -1.76 17.27 35.32
N THR A 729 -1.98 16.87 34.06
CA THR A 729 -2.31 17.80 32.96
C THR A 729 -3.59 18.55 33.25
N ALA A 730 -4.66 17.86 33.68
CA ALA A 730 -5.91 18.48 34.04
C ALA A 730 -5.75 19.49 35.19
N ALA A 731 -5.10 19.12 36.26
CA ALA A 731 -4.83 20.01 37.39
C ALA A 731 -4.16 21.32 36.96
N LYS A 732 -3.15 21.25 36.12
CA LYS A 732 -2.40 22.42 35.61
C LYS A 732 -3.24 23.26 34.62
N ILE A 733 -4.02 22.63 33.73
CA ILE A 733 -4.86 23.32 32.72
C ILE A 733 -6.00 24.08 33.44
N TRP A 734 -6.70 23.45 34.41
CA TRP A 734 -7.83 24.06 35.11
C TRP A 734 -7.44 24.78 36.40
N HIS A 735 -6.12 24.85 36.75
CA HIS A 735 -5.59 25.49 37.93
C HIS A 735 -6.23 24.98 39.25
N GLU A 736 -6.41 23.66 39.35
CA GLU A 736 -6.98 22.94 40.47
C GLU A 736 -5.92 22.07 41.15
N ALA A 737 -6.18 21.66 42.41
CA ALA A 737 -5.31 20.67 43.04
C ALA A 737 -5.50 19.27 42.38
N LEU A 738 -4.48 18.42 42.41
CA LEU A 738 -4.48 17.12 41.76
C LEU A 738 -5.66 16.25 42.24
N ASP A 739 -6.00 16.33 43.51
CA ASP A 739 -7.09 15.56 44.13
C ASP A 739 -8.49 16.10 43.77
N ASP A 740 -8.61 17.36 43.39
CA ASP A 740 -9.86 18.00 43.01
C ASP A 740 -10.25 17.74 41.54
N VAL A 741 -9.34 17.20 40.73
CA VAL A 741 -9.58 16.90 39.30
C VAL A 741 -10.65 15.81 39.19
N THR A 742 -11.73 16.14 38.49
CA THR A 742 -12.82 15.21 38.19
C THR A 742 -12.43 14.19 37.09
N ASP A 743 -13.09 13.04 37.07
CA ASP A 743 -12.86 12.04 36.03
C ASP A 743 -13.21 12.56 34.63
N ALA A 744 -14.18 13.48 34.52
CA ALA A 744 -14.50 14.15 33.27
C ALA A 744 -13.36 15.04 32.77
N GLN A 745 -12.74 15.81 33.62
CA GLN A 745 -11.55 16.62 33.29
C GLN A 745 -10.35 15.73 32.93
N ARG A 746 -10.11 14.68 33.72
CA ARG A 746 -9.08 13.68 33.40
C ARG A 746 -9.26 13.06 31.99
N LYS A 747 -10.51 12.69 31.66
CA LYS A 747 -10.84 12.14 30.34
C LYS A 747 -10.60 13.16 29.23
N LYS A 748 -10.97 14.43 29.43
CA LYS A 748 -10.66 15.51 28.48
C LYS A 748 -9.17 15.74 28.33
N ALA A 749 -8.42 15.79 29.44
CA ALA A 749 -6.96 15.92 29.42
C ALA A 749 -6.28 14.73 28.71
N LYS A 750 -6.78 13.51 28.89
CA LYS A 750 -6.31 12.33 28.15
C LYS A 750 -6.49 12.50 26.62
N GLN A 751 -7.65 12.98 26.19
CA GLN A 751 -7.90 13.23 24.77
C GLN A 751 -7.01 14.35 24.21
N ALA A 752 -6.78 15.41 25.01
CA ALA A 752 -5.89 16.51 24.67
C ALA A 752 -4.43 16.06 24.59
N ASN A 753 -3.90 15.33 25.59
CA ASN A 753 -2.54 14.83 25.63
C ASN A 753 -2.21 14.04 24.34
N PHE A 754 -3.00 13.03 24.01
CA PHE A 754 -2.76 12.25 22.79
C PHE A 754 -3.01 13.04 21.50
N GLY A 755 -4.09 13.85 21.47
CA GLY A 755 -4.40 14.63 20.27
C GLY A 755 -3.30 15.64 19.93
N ILE A 756 -2.84 16.41 20.90
CA ILE A 756 -1.86 17.50 20.72
C ILE A 756 -0.49 16.93 20.32
N ILE A 757 -0.04 15.85 20.98
CA ILE A 757 1.23 15.19 20.66
C ILE A 757 1.26 14.70 19.21
N TYR A 758 0.11 14.24 18.70
CA TYR A 758 -0.02 13.83 17.32
C TYR A 758 -0.29 14.99 16.33
N GLY A 759 -0.18 16.25 16.79
CA GLY A 759 -0.34 17.42 15.94
C GLY A 759 -1.77 17.66 15.48
N ILE A 760 -2.76 17.37 16.33
CA ILE A 760 -4.17 17.64 16.03
C ILE A 760 -4.40 19.13 15.83
N THR A 761 -5.18 19.48 14.81
CA THR A 761 -5.60 20.87 14.61
C THR A 761 -6.67 21.28 15.61
N THR A 762 -6.86 22.60 15.81
CA THR A 762 -7.94 23.15 16.65
C THR A 762 -9.30 22.58 16.22
N PHE A 763 -9.56 22.53 14.91
CA PHE A 763 -10.80 21.97 14.37
C PHE A 763 -10.95 20.47 14.68
N GLY A 764 -9.88 19.69 14.48
CA GLY A 764 -9.87 18.25 14.81
C GLY A 764 -10.12 17.97 16.29
N LEU A 765 -9.49 18.76 17.18
CA LEU A 765 -9.69 18.63 18.62
C LEU A 765 -11.11 19.01 19.02
N ALA A 766 -11.66 20.10 18.48
CA ALA A 766 -13.02 20.55 18.72
C ALA A 766 -14.05 19.47 18.33
N GLN A 767 -13.86 18.86 17.18
CA GLN A 767 -14.72 17.77 16.68
C GLN A 767 -14.60 16.51 17.56
N ARG A 768 -13.36 16.12 17.94
CA ARG A 768 -13.12 14.91 18.73
C ARG A 768 -13.64 14.99 20.17
N MET A 769 -13.62 16.20 20.74
CA MET A 769 -14.06 16.46 22.12
C MET A 769 -15.51 16.99 22.19
N GLU A 770 -16.15 17.21 21.04
CA GLU A 770 -17.51 17.81 20.94
C GLU A 770 -17.61 19.17 21.65
N ILE A 771 -16.57 20.01 21.50
CA ILE A 771 -16.49 21.35 22.10
C ILE A 771 -16.38 22.43 21.01
N PRO A 772 -16.71 23.71 21.33
CA PRO A 772 -16.53 24.82 20.40
C PRO A 772 -15.06 25.03 20.01
N ASN A 773 -14.78 25.52 18.79
CA ASN A 773 -13.44 25.78 18.29
C ASN A 773 -12.63 26.74 19.18
N ASN A 774 -13.27 27.74 19.80
CA ASN A 774 -12.61 28.65 20.71
C ASN A 774 -12.15 27.95 22.01
N GLU A 775 -12.93 27.05 22.54
CA GLU A 775 -12.55 26.22 23.71
C GLU A 775 -11.39 25.26 23.36
N ALA A 776 -11.45 24.58 22.21
CA ALA A 776 -10.37 23.74 21.73
C ALA A 776 -9.06 24.51 21.54
N ARG A 777 -9.14 25.75 21.02
CA ARG A 777 -7.96 26.62 20.86
C ARG A 777 -7.39 27.02 22.23
N ALA A 778 -8.23 27.40 23.19
CA ALA A 778 -7.79 27.72 24.53
C ALA A 778 -7.10 26.52 25.18
N LEU A 779 -7.68 25.32 25.07
CA LEU A 779 -7.11 24.08 25.60
C LEU A 779 -5.72 23.78 25.04
N ILE A 780 -5.52 23.94 23.71
CA ILE A 780 -4.19 23.77 23.08
C ILE A 780 -3.20 24.84 23.59
N GLN A 781 -3.63 26.07 23.76
CA GLN A 781 -2.77 27.15 24.29
C GLN A 781 -2.38 26.89 25.75
N ASP A 782 -3.32 26.45 26.57
CA ASP A 782 -3.07 26.15 27.99
C ASP A 782 -2.18 24.90 28.12
N TYR A 783 -2.35 23.90 27.26
CA TYR A 783 -1.46 22.74 27.16
C TYR A 783 0.00 23.18 26.89
N PHE A 784 0.23 24.00 25.89
CA PHE A 784 1.58 24.47 25.55
C PHE A 784 2.14 25.49 26.58
N ARG A 785 1.29 26.21 27.28
CA ARG A 785 1.72 27.01 28.44
C ARG A 785 2.19 26.14 29.62
N THR A 786 1.54 25.01 29.78
CA THR A 786 1.89 24.01 30.80
C THR A 786 3.16 23.24 30.42
N PHE A 787 3.31 22.91 29.15
CA PHE A 787 4.42 22.13 28.61
C PHE A 787 5.14 22.89 27.46
N PRO A 788 5.87 23.98 27.76
CA PRO A 788 6.43 24.83 26.72
C PRO A 788 7.54 24.17 25.91
N LYS A 789 8.32 23.25 26.53
CA LYS A 789 9.39 22.53 25.80
C LYS A 789 8.82 21.47 24.85
N VAL A 790 7.60 20.95 25.09
CA VAL A 790 6.91 20.07 24.14
C VAL A 790 6.62 20.82 22.83
N GLN A 791 6.13 22.07 22.93
CA GLN A 791 5.91 22.90 21.75
C GLN A 791 7.22 23.17 20.99
N ALA A 792 8.27 23.53 21.74
CA ALA A 792 9.59 23.80 21.17
C ALA A 792 10.16 22.56 20.44
N TYR A 793 10.02 21.37 21.05
CA TYR A 793 10.41 20.12 20.43
C TYR A 793 9.63 19.85 19.12
N MET A 794 8.30 20.04 19.13
CA MET A 794 7.49 19.81 17.93
C MET A 794 7.91 20.72 16.77
N GLU A 795 8.22 21.99 17.02
CA GLU A 795 8.71 22.90 15.97
C GLU A 795 10.12 22.52 15.52
N HIS A 796 11.01 22.18 16.45
CA HIS A 796 12.36 21.72 16.13
C HIS A 796 12.35 20.42 15.29
N ALA A 797 11.46 19.45 15.60
CA ALA A 797 11.32 18.21 14.83
C ALA A 797 10.93 18.49 13.35
N LYS A 798 10.01 19.44 13.13
CA LYS A 798 9.64 19.87 11.77
C LYS A 798 10.82 20.56 11.04
N GLU A 799 11.56 21.45 11.72
CA GLU A 799 12.72 22.14 11.15
C GLU A 799 13.83 21.15 10.79
N LEU A 800 14.11 20.18 11.67
CA LEU A 800 15.07 19.13 11.43
C LEU A 800 14.67 18.25 10.25
N ALA A 801 13.39 17.89 10.17
CA ALA A 801 12.86 17.13 9.05
C ALA A 801 12.93 17.90 7.72
N ARG A 802 12.70 19.22 7.73
CA ARG A 802 12.86 20.09 6.54
C ARG A 802 14.30 20.13 6.04
N SER A 803 15.28 20.11 6.95
CA SER A 803 16.71 20.15 6.60
C SER A 803 17.26 18.79 6.18
N LYS A 804 16.82 17.69 6.82
CA LYS A 804 17.32 16.33 6.57
C LYS A 804 16.52 15.55 5.55
N GLY A 805 15.25 15.88 5.31
CA GLY A 805 14.32 15.12 4.48
C GLY A 805 13.73 13.87 5.16
N TYR A 806 14.04 13.62 6.42
CA TYR A 806 13.55 12.49 7.20
C TYR A 806 13.42 12.81 8.69
N ALA A 807 12.61 12.01 9.41
CA ALA A 807 12.59 11.95 10.85
C ALA A 807 13.30 10.69 11.35
N GLU A 808 13.86 10.72 12.56
CA GLU A 808 14.74 9.67 13.09
C GLU A 808 14.33 9.32 14.54
N THR A 809 14.35 8.01 14.87
CA THR A 809 14.11 7.51 16.22
C THR A 809 15.38 7.61 17.08
N LEU A 810 15.26 7.32 18.40
CA LEU A 810 16.41 7.19 19.31
C LEU A 810 17.36 6.04 18.90
N PHE A 811 16.91 5.11 18.08
CA PHE A 811 17.69 3.99 17.54
C PHE A 811 18.12 4.20 16.09
N HIS A 812 18.06 5.45 15.59
CA HIS A 812 18.44 5.85 14.24
C HIS A 812 17.56 5.28 13.11
N ARG A 813 16.40 4.70 13.43
CA ARG A 813 15.42 4.32 12.40
C ARG A 813 14.92 5.56 11.70
N ARG A 814 14.90 5.56 10.36
CA ARG A 814 14.52 6.70 9.54
C ARG A 814 13.14 6.53 8.93
N ARG A 815 12.40 7.63 8.90
CA ARG A 815 11.19 7.78 8.10
C ARG A 815 11.37 8.95 7.16
N TYR A 816 11.40 8.70 5.86
CA TYR A 816 11.55 9.74 4.86
C TYR A 816 10.28 10.56 4.70
N LEU A 817 10.43 11.88 4.50
CA LEU A 817 9.35 12.86 4.46
C LEU A 817 9.49 13.72 3.18
N PRO A 818 9.24 13.14 2.00
CA PRO A 818 9.53 13.78 0.72
C PRO A 818 8.72 15.06 0.47
N ASN A 819 7.58 15.22 1.17
CA ASN A 819 6.69 16.36 1.01
C ASN A 819 6.79 17.41 2.13
N ILE A 820 7.77 17.29 3.03
CA ILE A 820 7.92 18.20 4.18
C ILE A 820 8.11 19.67 3.78
N ASN A 821 8.67 19.91 2.60
CA ASN A 821 8.88 21.23 2.01
C ASN A 821 7.83 21.59 0.93
N SER A 822 6.75 20.78 0.77
CA SER A 822 5.70 21.05 -0.22
C SER A 822 5.03 22.41 0.01
N ARG A 823 4.77 23.14 -1.07
CA ARG A 823 3.98 24.38 -1.04
C ARG A 823 2.50 24.12 -0.72
N ASN A 824 2.00 22.93 -1.03
CA ASN A 824 0.64 22.53 -0.68
C ASN A 824 0.55 22.27 0.83
N GLY A 825 -0.18 23.13 1.56
CA GLY A 825 -0.33 23.06 3.02
C GLY A 825 -0.95 21.75 3.53
N THR A 826 -1.83 21.09 2.77
CA THR A 826 -2.45 19.81 3.16
C THR A 826 -1.45 18.68 3.08
N ILE A 827 -0.68 18.61 1.99
CA ILE A 827 0.36 17.59 1.77
C ILE A 827 1.50 17.79 2.77
N ARG A 828 2.00 19.04 2.89
CA ARG A 828 3.03 19.40 3.87
C ARG A 828 2.59 19.08 5.30
N GLY A 829 1.34 19.41 5.67
CA GLY A 829 0.81 19.14 7.00
C GLY A 829 0.74 17.65 7.36
N PHE A 830 0.66 16.75 6.38
CA PHE A 830 0.77 15.32 6.62
C PHE A 830 2.21 14.95 7.05
N ASP A 831 3.23 15.41 6.31
CA ASP A 831 4.63 15.15 6.65
C ASP A 831 5.08 15.89 7.92
N GLU A 832 4.57 17.10 8.18
CA GLU A 832 4.80 17.80 9.44
C GLU A 832 4.30 17.03 10.66
N ARG A 833 3.14 16.37 10.56
CA ARG A 833 2.67 15.47 11.62
C ARG A 833 3.53 14.22 11.74
N ASN A 834 3.95 13.64 10.62
CA ASN A 834 4.87 12.49 10.64
C ASN A 834 6.25 12.85 11.20
N ALA A 835 6.75 14.07 10.99
CA ALA A 835 7.99 14.56 11.57
C ALA A 835 7.96 14.55 13.11
N ILE A 836 6.78 14.79 13.71
CA ILE A 836 6.59 14.73 15.15
C ILE A 836 6.35 13.30 15.63
N ASN A 837 5.49 12.54 14.93
CA ASN A 837 5.00 11.24 15.39
C ASN A 837 6.00 10.10 15.15
N ALA A 838 6.75 10.13 14.04
CA ALA A 838 7.64 9.04 13.70
C ALA A 838 8.76 8.80 14.73
N PRO A 839 9.41 9.83 15.29
CA PRO A 839 10.39 9.63 16.38
C PRO A 839 9.78 8.97 17.61
N ILE A 840 8.53 9.29 17.96
CA ILE A 840 7.85 8.76 19.16
C ILE A 840 7.42 7.32 18.93
N GLN A 841 6.60 7.08 17.90
CA GLN A 841 6.05 5.76 17.59
C GLN A 841 7.14 4.76 17.18
N GLY A 842 8.15 5.23 16.44
CA GLY A 842 9.25 4.38 16.05
C GLY A 842 10.14 4.01 17.23
N THR A 843 10.41 4.95 18.15
CA THR A 843 11.16 4.66 19.38
C THR A 843 10.39 3.68 20.28
N GLU A 844 9.07 3.84 20.42
CA GLU A 844 8.22 2.86 21.13
C GLU A 844 8.35 1.47 20.52
N ALA A 845 8.24 1.38 19.18
CA ALA A 845 8.38 0.11 18.48
C ALA A 845 9.77 -0.53 18.69
N ASP A 846 10.83 0.27 18.71
CA ASP A 846 12.18 -0.22 18.94
C ASP A 846 12.36 -0.66 20.42
N ILE A 847 11.83 0.07 21.38
CA ILE A 847 11.87 -0.29 22.81
C ILE A 847 11.20 -1.64 23.06
N ILE A 848 10.00 -1.85 22.55
CA ILE A 848 9.31 -3.14 22.74
C ILE A 848 10.05 -4.30 22.07
N LYS A 849 10.63 -4.09 20.89
CA LYS A 849 11.47 -5.09 20.22
C LYS A 849 12.71 -5.45 21.05
N VAL A 850 13.37 -4.47 21.66
CA VAL A 850 14.49 -4.70 22.59
C VAL A 850 14.04 -5.54 23.78
N ALA A 851 12.90 -5.21 24.38
CA ALA A 851 12.33 -5.98 25.49
C ALA A 851 12.03 -7.43 25.07
N MET A 852 11.39 -7.64 23.91
CA MET A 852 11.09 -8.98 23.38
C MET A 852 12.35 -9.83 23.20
N VAL A 853 13.41 -9.26 22.60
CA VAL A 853 14.68 -9.97 22.39
C VAL A 853 15.34 -10.33 23.72
N ARG A 854 15.39 -9.40 24.70
CA ARG A 854 16.00 -9.64 26.01
C ARG A 854 15.23 -10.66 26.84
N ILE A 855 13.89 -10.60 26.85
CA ILE A 855 13.03 -11.57 27.54
C ILE A 855 13.26 -12.96 26.96
N TRP A 856 13.25 -13.09 25.63
CA TRP A 856 13.43 -14.37 24.96
C TRP A 856 14.81 -14.99 25.26
N ASN A 857 15.89 -14.19 25.21
CA ASN A 857 17.24 -14.63 25.56
C ASN A 857 17.31 -15.10 27.01
N ARG A 858 16.76 -14.32 27.96
CA ARG A 858 16.73 -14.71 29.38
C ARG A 858 15.92 -15.98 29.62
N PHE A 859 14.80 -16.15 28.90
CA PHE A 859 14.03 -17.41 28.99
C PHE A 859 14.87 -18.60 28.55
N LYS A 860 15.63 -18.49 27.48
CA LYS A 860 16.56 -19.55 27.04
C LYS A 860 17.70 -19.79 28.05
N GLU A 861 18.36 -18.74 28.50
CA GLU A 861 19.49 -18.81 29.45
C GLU A 861 19.08 -19.43 30.79
N GLU A 862 17.91 -19.07 31.27
CA GLU A 862 17.40 -19.49 32.57
C GLU A 862 16.54 -20.78 32.50
N GLY A 863 16.41 -21.38 31.32
CA GLY A 863 15.69 -22.63 31.11
C GLY A 863 14.18 -22.53 31.35
N ILE A 864 13.56 -21.37 31.10
CA ILE A 864 12.13 -21.14 31.22
C ILE A 864 11.38 -21.86 30.09
N ARG A 865 10.36 -22.65 30.46
CA ARG A 865 9.50 -23.37 29.53
C ARG A 865 8.36 -22.52 28.98
N SER A 866 7.94 -21.52 29.76
CA SER A 866 6.89 -20.57 29.39
C SER A 866 7.22 -19.85 28.10
N LYS A 867 6.18 -19.44 27.33
CA LYS A 867 6.33 -18.89 25.99
C LYS A 867 5.68 -17.53 25.85
N MET A 868 6.35 -16.62 25.14
CA MET A 868 5.73 -15.42 24.55
C MET A 868 4.88 -15.86 23.36
N ILE A 869 3.61 -15.46 23.31
CA ILE A 869 2.65 -15.96 22.32
C ILE A 869 2.06 -14.86 21.44
N LEU A 870 1.92 -13.63 21.94
CA LEU A 870 1.38 -12.50 21.17
C LEU A 870 2.09 -11.20 21.54
N GLN A 871 2.18 -10.30 20.56
CA GLN A 871 2.54 -8.89 20.73
C GLN A 871 1.42 -8.04 20.13
N VAL A 872 0.84 -7.11 20.89
CA VAL A 872 -0.28 -6.26 20.43
C VAL A 872 -0.02 -4.84 20.89
N HIS A 873 0.37 -3.95 19.98
CA HIS A 873 0.76 -2.56 20.23
C HIS A 873 1.94 -2.46 21.24
N ASP A 874 1.69 -2.06 22.48
CA ASP A 874 2.62 -1.93 23.61
C ASP A 874 2.52 -3.08 24.64
N GLU A 875 1.74 -4.11 24.32
CA GLU A 875 1.43 -5.28 25.17
C GLU A 875 2.16 -6.54 24.70
N LEU A 876 2.74 -7.30 25.64
CA LEU A 876 3.30 -8.63 25.43
C LEU A 876 2.48 -9.69 26.20
N ASN A 877 2.13 -10.78 25.53
CA ASN A 877 1.29 -11.84 26.11
C ASN A 877 2.03 -13.17 26.14
N PHE A 878 1.84 -13.90 27.22
CA PHE A 878 2.56 -15.13 27.52
C PHE A 878 1.63 -16.26 27.98
N SER A 879 2.01 -17.48 27.66
CA SER A 879 1.49 -18.71 28.25
C SER A 879 2.49 -19.22 29.29
N VAL A 880 2.12 -19.21 30.58
CA VAL A 880 3.06 -19.35 31.71
C VAL A 880 2.71 -20.55 32.57
N TYR A 881 3.67 -21.44 32.81
CA TYR A 881 3.53 -22.51 33.76
C TYR A 881 3.43 -21.99 35.19
N PRO A 882 2.53 -22.53 36.07
CA PRO A 882 2.30 -22.01 37.41
C PRO A 882 3.54 -21.97 38.29
N ASP A 883 4.45 -22.95 38.12
CA ASP A 883 5.72 -23.02 38.85
C ASP A 883 6.77 -22.02 38.41
N GLU A 884 6.59 -21.39 37.24
CA GLU A 884 7.47 -20.33 36.72
C GLU A 884 6.91 -18.91 36.91
N ARG A 885 5.73 -18.76 37.51
CA ARG A 885 4.97 -17.51 37.59
C ARG A 885 5.79 -16.33 38.09
N GLU A 886 6.34 -16.42 39.31
CA GLU A 886 7.08 -15.33 39.93
C GLU A 886 8.35 -14.98 39.12
N LYS A 887 9.01 -16.00 38.60
CA LYS A 887 10.23 -15.83 37.83
C LYS A 887 9.97 -15.13 36.49
N VAL A 888 8.95 -15.56 35.79
CA VAL A 888 8.53 -14.97 34.48
C VAL A 888 8.10 -13.52 34.68
N GLU A 889 7.22 -13.23 35.65
CA GLU A 889 6.79 -11.86 35.95
C GLU A 889 7.97 -10.95 36.21
N LYS A 890 8.91 -11.39 37.07
CA LYS A 890 10.12 -10.62 37.37
C LYS A 890 10.96 -10.35 36.12
N ILE A 891 11.25 -11.37 35.33
CA ILE A 891 12.06 -11.22 34.11
C ILE A 891 11.39 -10.24 33.13
N VAL A 892 10.10 -10.43 32.85
CA VAL A 892 9.37 -9.61 31.88
C VAL A 892 9.33 -8.15 32.30
N LEU A 893 8.99 -7.87 33.56
CA LEU A 893 8.94 -6.51 34.07
C LEU A 893 10.32 -5.85 34.08
N GLU A 894 11.36 -6.56 34.55
CA GLU A 894 12.74 -6.07 34.55
C GLU A 894 13.21 -5.68 33.14
N GLU A 895 12.99 -6.55 32.12
CA GLU A 895 13.46 -6.29 30.77
C GLU A 895 12.63 -5.20 30.06
N MET A 896 11.32 -5.15 30.26
CA MET A 896 10.50 -4.06 29.75
C MET A 896 10.88 -2.71 30.38
N GLN A 897 11.01 -2.62 31.67
CA GLN A 897 11.32 -1.37 32.36
C GLN A 897 12.76 -0.86 32.11
N ASN A 898 13.69 -1.74 31.77
CA ASN A 898 15.09 -1.41 31.48
C ASN A 898 15.44 -1.51 29.98
N ALA A 899 14.46 -1.61 29.10
CA ALA A 899 14.71 -1.77 27.66
C ALA A 899 15.51 -0.60 27.05
N TYR A 900 15.25 0.63 27.52
CA TYR A 900 15.98 1.83 27.12
C TYR A 900 16.06 2.85 28.27
N PRO A 901 17.21 3.54 28.47
CA PRO A 901 17.38 4.53 29.53
C PRO A 901 16.76 5.88 29.18
N LEU A 902 15.47 6.04 29.39
CA LEU A 902 14.82 7.35 29.25
C LEU A 902 15.11 8.26 30.47
N ASN A 903 14.94 9.57 30.32
CA ASN A 903 15.05 10.55 31.44
C ASN A 903 13.90 10.43 32.44
N VAL A 904 12.91 9.62 32.14
CA VAL A 904 11.79 9.23 33.03
C VAL A 904 11.68 7.71 33.07
N PRO A 905 11.20 7.11 34.18
CA PRO A 905 11.13 5.65 34.26
C PRO A 905 10.17 5.08 33.22
N LEU A 906 10.56 3.98 32.57
CA LEU A 906 9.62 3.10 31.86
C LEU A 906 8.89 2.26 32.93
N ILE A 907 7.57 2.17 32.79
CA ILE A 907 6.74 1.36 33.70
C ILE A 907 5.93 0.38 32.82
N ALA A 908 5.94 -0.87 33.25
CA ALA A 908 5.09 -1.90 32.67
C ALA A 908 4.14 -2.41 33.76
N ASP A 909 2.85 -2.47 33.41
CA ASP A 909 1.80 -3.03 34.25
C ASP A 909 1.62 -4.51 33.87
N ALA A 910 1.36 -5.37 34.86
CA ALA A 910 1.24 -6.81 34.67
C ALA A 910 -0.10 -7.33 35.16
N GLY A 911 -0.67 -8.29 34.46
CA GLY A 911 -1.90 -8.96 34.87
C GLY A 911 -1.89 -10.46 34.60
N TRP A 912 -2.67 -11.18 35.38
CA TRP A 912 -2.81 -12.64 35.33
C TRP A 912 -4.27 -13.07 35.17
N GLY A 913 -4.51 -14.07 34.34
CA GLY A 913 -5.86 -14.57 34.13
C GLY A 913 -5.90 -15.97 33.57
N LYS A 914 -7.10 -16.46 33.34
CA LYS A 914 -7.37 -17.71 32.61
C LYS A 914 -7.45 -17.50 31.10
N ASN A 915 -7.57 -16.28 30.69
CA ASN A 915 -7.67 -15.84 29.30
C ASN A 915 -7.11 -14.42 29.15
N TRP A 916 -7.02 -13.96 27.93
CA TRP A 916 -6.47 -12.64 27.63
C TRP A 916 -7.25 -11.48 28.27
N LEU A 917 -8.60 -11.56 28.36
CA LEU A 917 -9.39 -10.51 28.98
C LEU A 917 -9.13 -10.37 30.48
N GLU A 918 -9.00 -11.50 31.20
CA GLU A 918 -8.76 -11.48 32.65
C GLU A 918 -7.35 -11.00 33.00
N ALA A 919 -6.40 -11.17 32.09
CA ALA A 919 -5.01 -10.79 32.28
C ALA A 919 -4.70 -9.32 31.89
N HIS A 920 -5.63 -8.62 31.19
CA HIS A 920 -5.41 -7.25 30.67
C HIS A 920 -6.02 -6.14 31.53
#